data_99bc880c6ebbb8b3ed31998cbafff847
#
_entry.id   99bc880c6ebbb8b3ed31998cbafff847
#
_cell.length_a   1.000
_cell.length_b   1.000
_cell.length_c   1.000
_cell.angle_alpha   90.00
_cell.angle_beta   90.00
_cell.angle_gamma   90.00
#
_symmetry.space_group_name_H-M   'P 1'
#
loop_
_entity.id
_entity.type
_entity.pdbx_description
1 polymer ?
#
loop_
_entity_poly.entity_id
_entity_poly.type
_entity_poly.pdbx_seq_one_letter_code
_entity_poly.pdbx_strand_id
1 'polypeptide(L)'
;MDKDRIIELRKLLEYHNNKYYIDNAPEISDREFDELMHELERLEAIYSEMYDVNSPTQRVGQDINREFNQVEHKYPMLSLGNTYSKEELLDFDQRVRKVVGNKVQYVCELKYDGTSISLTYVNGEFVQAVTRGDGVKGDDVTANVRTIRTVPLRLKGDYPAEFEIRGEILMPFAVFNRLNQEKSEAGEALFANPRNAAAGTLKLQNSAQVAKRHLDCFLYYLPGEMTPSDTHYGNLMKAKEWGLNIAPYLQVADSIEEVWSFIEKWDKERADLPVPIDGIVIKVNNIEMQHLLGYTAKSPRWAIAYKFKAERVETALLNVVYQVGRTGSVTPVANLEPVHIAGTMVKRASLHNADIIAALDLYEHDHVYVEKGGEIIPKIVGVNKSARMEGAGPVKFITHCPECGAVLVRNEGEANHYCPNEEHCPPQIAGKIEHFVSRKAMNIEGMGEETIDLLLSKGIIRNVADIYLLPDMRSVLVGLEKIVYPESFEMTSIPLSKVIYAFEIGVKNISSRLADALAGHFGSLSAYAQADKEQLMNVIDDEGVVNRILEYFRMPFNQVRDRLAEAGELDAIPLDYVIYALGIPGVDRYKADLLAAQFDYIYELSVATVEEITKMESIDLDLAETIVRFFSKNEKLVRKLNTLSVYRLQEKSVSNLIAGIERSKNAGFAALLYALGIRYIGETAARNLAKHFRSMSQLLEAGYEQLVEVEDIGEQMAGSLLKWFEKEENREMVRRLTEAGVEMEIQEKEGESNQLEGQTFVITGTLSRPREYFKDLILSAGGKVSDSVSAKTTSLLAGENAGSKLKKAEKLGTKVITEKEFYDLLNK
;
A
#
# COMPACT_ATOMS: atom_id res chain seq x y z
N MET A 1 36.84 31.52 14.18
CA MET A 1 37.64 30.35 13.77
C MET A 1 36.79 29.08 13.80
N ASP A 2 36.31 28.61 14.94
CA ASP A 2 35.58 27.32 14.97
C ASP A 2 34.22 27.37 14.33
N LYS A 3 33.46 28.45 14.45
CA LYS A 3 32.15 28.61 13.76
C LYS A 3 32.28 28.74 12.24
N ASP A 4 33.33 29.40 11.78
CA ASP A 4 33.63 29.47 10.33
C ASP A 4 34.06 28.10 9.82
N ARG A 5 34.78 27.31 10.66
CA ARG A 5 35.17 25.92 10.32
C ARG A 5 33.95 24.98 10.20
N ILE A 6 32.91 25.16 11.02
CA ILE A 6 31.63 24.40 10.85
C ILE A 6 31.03 24.66 9.47
N ILE A 7 30.96 25.93 9.04
CA ILE A 7 30.42 26.32 7.74
C ILE A 7 31.25 25.73 6.59
N GLU A 8 32.60 25.80 6.75
CA GLU A 8 33.54 25.25 5.77
C GLU A 8 33.38 23.71 5.66
N LEU A 9 33.37 23.01 6.79
CA LEU A 9 33.21 21.55 6.83
C LEU A 9 31.89 21.07 6.20
N ARG A 10 30.78 21.75 6.48
CA ARG A 10 29.50 21.44 5.86
C ARG A 10 29.57 21.51 4.31
N LYS A 11 30.18 22.61 3.79
CA LYS A 11 30.34 22.76 2.33
C LYS A 11 31.28 21.71 1.74
N LEU A 12 32.36 21.39 2.42
CA LEU A 12 33.35 20.43 1.97
C LEU A 12 32.77 18.99 1.94
N LEU A 13 32.08 18.63 3.01
CA LEU A 13 31.40 17.30 3.08
C LEU A 13 30.27 17.17 2.05
N GLU A 14 29.50 18.22 1.81
CA GLU A 14 28.50 18.22 0.72
C GLU A 14 29.16 18.09 -0.65
N TYR A 15 30.27 18.78 -0.88
CA TYR A 15 31.01 18.68 -2.13
C TYR A 15 31.51 17.26 -2.39
N HIS A 16 32.17 16.65 -1.39
CA HIS A 16 32.72 15.29 -1.54
C HIS A 16 31.60 14.22 -1.61
N ASN A 17 30.48 14.42 -0.91
CA ASN A 17 29.30 13.57 -1.02
C ASN A 17 28.72 13.59 -2.47
N ASN A 18 28.62 14.76 -3.08
CA ASN A 18 28.17 14.89 -4.47
C ASN A 18 29.17 14.24 -5.46
N LYS A 19 30.47 14.45 -5.24
CA LYS A 19 31.52 13.80 -6.04
C LYS A 19 31.46 12.28 -5.99
N TYR A 20 31.23 11.74 -4.82
CA TYR A 20 31.15 10.28 -4.61
C TYR A 20 29.84 9.68 -5.17
N TYR A 21 28.66 10.21 -4.76
CA TYR A 21 27.36 9.57 -5.01
C TYR A 21 26.66 10.03 -6.30
N ILE A 22 26.94 11.25 -6.79
CA ILE A 22 26.28 11.80 -7.97
C ILE A 22 27.21 11.79 -9.18
N ASP A 23 28.45 12.31 -9.01
CA ASP A 23 29.42 12.41 -10.12
C ASP A 23 30.17 11.08 -10.39
N ASN A 24 30.13 10.11 -9.43
CA ASN A 24 30.95 8.88 -9.45
C ASN A 24 32.45 9.15 -9.66
N ALA A 25 32.95 10.25 -9.10
CA ALA A 25 34.32 10.72 -9.23
C ALA A 25 34.89 11.16 -7.86
N PRO A 26 35.09 10.22 -6.91
CA PRO A 26 35.60 10.53 -5.57
C PRO A 26 37.00 11.17 -5.66
N GLU A 27 37.21 12.26 -4.91
CA GLU A 27 38.48 12.99 -4.84
C GLU A 27 39.23 12.77 -3.52
N ILE A 28 38.56 12.21 -2.51
CA ILE A 28 39.13 11.82 -1.21
C ILE A 28 38.76 10.39 -0.86
N SER A 29 39.50 9.74 0.02
CA SER A 29 39.21 8.42 0.54
C SER A 29 38.05 8.43 1.54
N ASP A 30 37.41 7.28 1.75
CA ASP A 30 36.35 7.12 2.76
C ASP A 30 36.84 7.51 4.15
N ARG A 31 38.11 7.18 4.47
CA ARG A 31 38.73 7.55 5.75
C ARG A 31 38.86 9.08 5.93
N GLU A 32 39.32 9.81 4.91
CA GLU A 32 39.41 11.27 4.96
C GLU A 32 38.03 11.91 5.07
N PHE A 33 37.02 11.36 4.40
CA PHE A 33 35.63 11.79 4.54
C PHE A 33 35.13 11.61 5.99
N ASP A 34 35.38 10.44 6.60
CA ASP A 34 34.98 10.13 7.97
C ASP A 34 35.68 11.03 8.99
N GLU A 35 36.98 11.36 8.79
CA GLU A 35 37.73 12.30 9.64
C GLU A 35 37.10 13.70 9.62
N LEU A 36 36.71 14.21 8.42
CA LEU A 36 35.98 15.47 8.27
C LEU A 36 34.61 15.45 8.94
N MET A 37 33.89 14.33 8.83
CA MET A 37 32.57 14.14 9.44
C MET A 37 32.67 14.17 10.98
N HIS A 38 33.63 13.45 11.56
CA HIS A 38 33.87 13.44 13.00
C HIS A 38 34.31 14.81 13.54
N GLU A 39 35.10 15.56 12.74
CA GLU A 39 35.47 16.96 13.10
C GLU A 39 34.21 17.82 13.18
N LEU A 40 33.30 17.71 12.19
CA LEU A 40 32.05 18.46 12.16
C LEU A 40 31.13 18.09 13.33
N GLU A 41 30.94 16.81 13.61
CA GLU A 41 30.14 16.31 14.74
C GLU A 41 30.59 16.88 16.06
N ARG A 42 31.92 16.87 16.30
CA ARG A 42 32.51 17.40 17.52
C ARG A 42 32.29 18.90 17.66
N LEU A 43 32.46 19.67 16.57
CA LEU A 43 32.27 21.11 16.60
C LEU A 43 30.79 21.48 16.76
N GLU A 44 29.88 20.81 16.12
CA GLU A 44 28.42 21.02 16.28
C GLU A 44 27.94 20.66 17.69
N ALA A 45 28.52 19.66 18.35
CA ALA A 45 28.23 19.34 19.74
C ALA A 45 28.67 20.43 20.72
N ILE A 46 29.80 21.15 20.42
CA ILE A 46 30.30 22.28 21.24
C ILE A 46 29.48 23.54 21.00
N TYR A 47 29.10 23.80 19.73
CA TYR A 47 28.42 25.04 19.31
C TYR A 47 26.97 24.73 18.94
N SER A 48 26.15 24.35 19.93
CA SER A 48 24.74 23.95 19.73
C SER A 48 23.86 25.02 19.09
N GLU A 49 24.25 26.31 19.22
CA GLU A 49 23.60 27.43 18.54
C GLU A 49 23.79 27.42 17.01
N MET A 50 24.78 26.68 16.52
CA MET A 50 25.01 26.44 15.09
C MET A 50 24.22 25.22 14.54
N TYR A 51 23.27 24.71 15.32
CA TYR A 51 22.42 23.58 14.86
C TYR A 51 21.79 23.89 13.51
N ASP A 52 21.90 22.94 12.62
CA ASP A 52 21.35 23.03 11.28
C ASP A 52 20.76 21.65 10.88
N VAL A 53 19.45 21.63 10.72
CA VAL A 53 18.70 20.41 10.34
C VAL A 53 19.17 19.80 9.01
N ASN A 54 19.80 20.61 8.15
CA ASN A 54 20.37 20.19 6.86
C ASN A 54 21.91 19.98 6.91
N SER A 55 22.52 19.90 8.11
CA SER A 55 23.91 19.51 8.21
C SER A 55 24.16 18.08 7.74
N PRO A 56 25.31 17.78 7.10
CA PRO A 56 25.70 16.41 6.78
C PRO A 56 25.63 15.44 7.97
N THR A 57 25.88 15.92 9.20
CA THR A 57 25.79 15.15 10.45
C THR A 57 24.36 14.69 10.77
N GLN A 58 23.35 15.42 10.32
CA GLN A 58 21.93 15.08 10.53
C GLN A 58 21.41 13.98 9.56
N ARG A 59 22.24 13.55 8.61
CA ARG A 59 21.92 12.37 7.76
C ARG A 59 21.99 11.04 8.53
N VAL A 60 22.64 11.03 9.68
CA VAL A 60 22.72 9.86 10.56
C VAL A 60 21.46 9.86 11.41
N GLY A 61 20.42 9.11 10.96
CA GLY A 61 19.11 9.09 11.55
C GLY A 61 19.09 8.80 13.05
N GLN A 62 18.58 9.72 13.84
CA GLN A 62 18.30 9.57 15.27
C GLN A 62 16.80 9.66 15.57
N ASP A 63 15.98 9.99 14.57
CA ASP A 63 14.55 10.22 14.77
C ASP A 63 13.76 8.91 14.75
N ILE A 64 13.00 8.67 15.81
CA ILE A 64 12.01 7.61 15.88
C ILE A 64 10.65 8.25 15.64
N ASN A 65 10.14 8.13 14.42
CA ASN A 65 8.78 8.54 14.07
C ASN A 65 7.78 7.51 14.63
N ARG A 66 6.85 7.94 15.47
CA ARG A 66 5.80 7.05 15.99
C ARG A 66 4.70 6.80 14.96
N GLU A 67 4.39 7.79 14.14
CA GLU A 67 3.41 7.74 13.03
C GLU A 67 3.85 8.75 11.95
N PHE A 68 3.51 8.48 10.68
CA PHE A 68 3.75 9.42 9.58
C PHE A 68 2.54 10.35 9.44
N ASN A 69 2.79 11.66 9.48
CA ASN A 69 1.75 12.65 9.23
C ASN A 69 1.32 12.60 7.76
N GLN A 70 0.02 12.79 7.52
CA GLN A 70 -0.51 12.93 6.17
C GLN A 70 -0.40 14.39 5.72
N VAL A 71 0.13 14.58 4.51
CA VAL A 71 0.31 15.90 3.89
C VAL A 71 -0.39 15.94 2.54
N GLU A 72 -1.13 17.01 2.27
CA GLU A 72 -1.72 17.26 0.95
C GLU A 72 -0.65 17.68 -0.06
N HIS A 73 -0.72 17.13 -1.28
CA HIS A 73 0.16 17.53 -2.37
C HIS A 73 -0.25 18.90 -2.94
N LYS A 74 0.71 19.80 -3.07
CA LYS A 74 0.49 21.09 -3.74
C LYS A 74 0.04 20.91 -5.20
N TYR A 75 0.56 19.89 -5.87
CA TYR A 75 0.14 19.45 -7.20
C TYR A 75 -0.24 17.96 -7.13
N PRO A 76 -1.38 17.51 -7.69
CA PRO A 76 -1.77 16.11 -7.67
C PRO A 76 -0.71 15.18 -8.27
N MET A 77 -0.44 14.05 -7.62
CA MET A 77 0.48 13.00 -8.11
C MET A 77 -0.29 11.94 -8.89
N LEU A 78 -0.61 12.24 -10.14
CA LEU A 78 -1.40 11.38 -11.00
C LEU A 78 -0.58 10.19 -11.52
N SER A 79 -1.28 9.08 -11.80
CA SER A 79 -0.72 7.95 -12.51
C SER A 79 -0.55 8.26 -14.00
N LEU A 80 0.30 7.50 -14.72
CA LEU A 80 0.42 7.60 -16.16
C LEU A 80 -0.53 6.61 -16.85
N GLY A 81 -1.03 6.95 -18.04
CA GLY A 81 -1.66 5.98 -18.92
C GLY A 81 -0.63 4.96 -19.41
N ASN A 82 -1.03 3.69 -19.56
CA ASN A 82 -0.15 2.65 -20.06
C ASN A 82 -0.38 2.38 -21.54
N THR A 83 0.68 1.93 -22.23
CA THR A 83 0.65 1.41 -23.60
C THR A 83 1.60 0.23 -23.71
N TYR A 84 1.34 -0.68 -24.64
CA TYR A 84 2.05 -1.96 -24.79
C TYR A 84 2.48 -2.25 -26.22
N SER A 85 2.13 -1.39 -27.18
CA SER A 85 2.44 -1.57 -28.61
C SER A 85 2.85 -0.27 -29.28
N LYS A 86 3.45 -0.40 -30.47
CA LYS A 86 3.80 0.76 -31.32
C LYS A 86 2.55 1.47 -31.85
N GLU A 87 1.51 0.70 -32.16
CA GLU A 87 0.23 1.21 -32.65
C GLU A 87 -0.42 2.14 -31.63
N GLU A 88 -0.47 1.72 -30.37
CA GLU A 88 -1.00 2.53 -29.26
C GLU A 88 -0.17 3.80 -29.04
N LEU A 89 1.14 3.78 -29.27
CA LEU A 89 2.00 4.97 -29.24
C LEU A 89 1.69 5.92 -30.39
N LEU A 90 1.43 5.39 -31.59
CA LEU A 90 0.99 6.20 -32.73
C LEU A 90 -0.37 6.86 -32.46
N ASP A 91 -1.30 6.15 -31.81
CA ASP A 91 -2.57 6.70 -31.40
C ASP A 91 -2.41 7.83 -30.35
N PHE A 92 -1.45 7.65 -29.43
CA PHE A 92 -1.09 8.72 -28.48
C PHE A 92 -0.56 9.95 -29.21
N ASP A 93 0.38 9.79 -30.14
CA ASP A 93 0.95 10.88 -30.94
C ASP A 93 -0.13 11.61 -31.75
N GLN A 94 -1.07 10.88 -32.37
CA GLN A 94 -2.20 11.47 -33.10
C GLN A 94 -3.08 12.31 -32.19
N ARG A 95 -3.41 11.83 -30.99
CA ARG A 95 -4.19 12.59 -30.01
C ARG A 95 -3.48 13.88 -29.59
N VAL A 96 -2.17 13.79 -29.33
CA VAL A 96 -1.34 14.94 -29.00
C VAL A 96 -1.34 15.95 -30.14
N ARG A 97 -0.99 15.53 -31.37
CA ARG A 97 -0.91 16.39 -32.55
C ARG A 97 -2.24 17.05 -32.92
N LYS A 98 -3.36 16.40 -32.69
CA LYS A 98 -4.71 16.96 -32.90
C LYS A 98 -4.94 18.22 -32.05
N VAL A 99 -4.33 18.33 -30.89
CA VAL A 99 -4.51 19.46 -29.96
C VAL A 99 -3.45 20.53 -30.15
N VAL A 100 -2.16 20.13 -30.30
CA VAL A 100 -1.02 21.06 -30.26
C VAL A 100 -0.34 21.25 -31.61
N GLY A 101 -0.78 20.58 -32.67
CA GLY A 101 -0.22 20.67 -34.03
C GLY A 101 0.94 19.70 -34.30
N ASN A 102 1.53 19.79 -35.48
CA ASN A 102 2.44 18.75 -35.99
C ASN A 102 3.88 18.82 -35.48
N LYS A 103 4.30 19.93 -34.88
CA LYS A 103 5.67 20.09 -34.34
C LYS A 103 5.71 19.71 -32.86
N VAL A 104 5.85 18.43 -32.58
CA VAL A 104 5.92 17.89 -31.23
C VAL A 104 7.23 17.16 -31.05
N GLN A 105 7.94 17.49 -29.95
CA GLN A 105 9.07 16.71 -29.45
C GLN A 105 8.68 15.95 -28.19
N TYR A 106 9.27 14.79 -27.99
CA TYR A 106 9.10 13.95 -26.83
C TYR A 106 10.39 13.85 -26.02
N VAL A 107 10.28 13.60 -24.72
CA VAL A 107 11.37 13.15 -23.88
C VAL A 107 11.07 11.74 -23.46
N CYS A 108 11.99 10.83 -23.74
CA CYS A 108 11.96 9.44 -23.33
C CYS A 108 12.82 9.27 -22.08
N GLU A 109 12.28 8.61 -21.07
CA GLU A 109 12.88 8.35 -19.77
C GLU A 109 12.69 6.90 -19.38
N LEU A 110 13.61 6.32 -18.61
CA LEU A 110 13.40 5.01 -18.03
C LEU A 110 12.29 5.10 -16.97
N LYS A 111 11.36 4.16 -17.00
CA LYS A 111 10.34 4.01 -15.97
C LYS A 111 10.90 3.18 -14.83
N TYR A 112 11.46 3.87 -13.85
CA TYR A 112 12.04 3.25 -12.67
C TYR A 112 10.97 2.58 -11.82
N ASP A 113 11.26 1.38 -11.31
CA ASP A 113 10.35 0.60 -10.48
C ASP A 113 10.71 0.72 -8.99
N GLY A 114 10.15 1.73 -8.34
CA GLY A 114 10.41 2.07 -6.95
C GLY A 114 9.18 2.62 -6.24
N THR A 115 9.40 3.64 -5.41
CA THR A 115 8.37 4.38 -4.68
C THR A 115 8.42 5.85 -5.05
N SER A 116 7.35 6.36 -5.64
CA SER A 116 7.26 7.76 -6.06
C SER A 116 7.27 8.71 -4.87
N ILE A 117 8.00 9.81 -5.02
CA ILE A 117 8.23 10.83 -3.99
C ILE A 117 8.09 12.23 -4.56
N SER A 118 7.59 13.18 -3.78
CA SER A 118 7.68 14.62 -4.02
C SER A 118 8.63 15.24 -2.99
N LEU A 119 9.63 15.98 -3.46
CA LEU A 119 10.59 16.70 -2.65
C LEU A 119 10.34 18.20 -2.76
N THR A 120 10.23 18.89 -1.64
CA THR A 120 10.08 20.36 -1.58
C THR A 120 11.37 21.02 -1.13
N TYR A 121 11.79 22.03 -1.90
CA TYR A 121 12.91 22.89 -1.58
C TYR A 121 12.43 24.32 -1.42
N VAL A 122 12.93 24.99 -0.36
CA VAL A 122 12.66 26.41 -0.09
C VAL A 122 14.01 27.12 0.10
N ASN A 123 14.26 28.16 -0.67
CA ASN A 123 15.53 28.90 -0.67
C ASN A 123 16.77 28.00 -0.82
N GLY A 124 16.61 26.92 -1.62
CA GLY A 124 17.66 25.94 -1.86
C GLY A 124 17.86 24.92 -0.75
N GLU A 125 17.09 24.94 0.31
CA GLU A 125 17.15 23.97 1.40
C GLU A 125 16.06 22.90 1.25
N PHE A 126 16.41 21.63 1.51
CA PHE A 126 15.46 20.53 1.53
C PHE A 126 14.56 20.65 2.77
N VAL A 127 13.25 20.79 2.54
CA VAL A 127 12.28 21.04 3.60
C VAL A 127 11.40 19.82 3.86
N GLN A 128 10.86 19.18 2.79
CA GLN A 128 9.87 18.14 2.96
C GLN A 128 9.96 17.06 1.87
N ALA A 129 9.62 15.82 2.24
CA ALA A 129 9.41 14.71 1.32
C ALA A 129 8.08 14.02 1.61
N VAL A 130 7.24 13.87 0.59
CA VAL A 130 5.90 13.28 0.71
C VAL A 130 5.75 12.14 -0.28
N THR A 131 5.34 10.95 0.18
CA THR A 131 5.04 9.80 -0.69
C THR A 131 3.82 10.10 -1.55
N ARG A 132 3.66 9.41 -2.69
CA ARG A 132 2.50 9.61 -3.56
C ARG A 132 1.16 9.44 -2.84
N GLY A 133 1.06 8.48 -1.91
CA GLY A 133 -0.19 8.15 -1.25
C GLY A 133 -1.29 7.79 -2.27
N ASP A 134 -2.43 8.45 -2.14
CA ASP A 134 -3.56 8.32 -3.08
C ASP A 134 -3.50 9.30 -4.27
N GLY A 135 -2.47 10.10 -4.34
CA GLY A 135 -2.26 11.15 -5.35
C GLY A 135 -2.72 12.53 -4.93
N VAL A 136 -3.51 12.66 -3.87
CA VAL A 136 -3.95 13.93 -3.26
C VAL A 136 -3.22 14.17 -1.95
N LYS A 137 -3.07 13.10 -1.13
CA LYS A 137 -2.36 13.12 0.16
C LYS A 137 -1.34 11.99 0.21
N GLY A 138 -0.22 12.22 0.86
CA GLY A 138 0.82 11.22 1.08
C GLY A 138 1.40 11.28 2.48
N ASP A 139 2.23 10.30 2.83
CA ASP A 139 2.90 10.23 4.12
C ASP A 139 4.14 11.13 4.09
N ASP A 140 4.32 11.96 5.12
CA ASP A 140 5.55 12.75 5.33
C ASP A 140 6.67 11.81 5.78
N VAL A 141 7.63 11.60 4.89
CA VAL A 141 8.80 10.73 5.11
C VAL A 141 10.11 11.53 5.14
N THR A 142 10.04 12.81 5.44
CA THR A 142 11.15 13.75 5.37
C THR A 142 12.37 13.26 6.16
N ALA A 143 12.21 12.80 7.40
CA ALA A 143 13.29 12.28 8.22
C ALA A 143 14.01 11.08 7.57
N ASN A 144 13.27 10.20 6.93
CA ASN A 144 13.81 9.04 6.25
C ASN A 144 14.52 9.42 4.94
N VAL A 145 13.93 10.33 4.15
CA VAL A 145 14.54 10.80 2.90
C VAL A 145 15.82 11.60 3.13
N ARG A 146 15.97 12.31 4.24
CA ARG A 146 17.24 12.97 4.63
C ARG A 146 18.42 11.99 4.70
N THR A 147 18.19 10.72 4.99
CA THR A 147 19.23 9.70 5.04
C THR A 147 19.70 9.23 3.67
N ILE A 148 18.96 9.55 2.60
CA ILE A 148 19.29 9.16 1.22
C ILE A 148 20.37 10.10 0.68
N ARG A 149 21.56 9.55 0.41
CA ARG A 149 22.75 10.34 0.08
C ARG A 149 22.67 11.05 -1.26
N THR A 150 21.89 10.53 -2.21
CA THR A 150 21.65 11.13 -3.52
C THR A 150 20.59 12.24 -3.51
N VAL A 151 19.94 12.51 -2.38
CA VAL A 151 19.10 13.68 -2.17
C VAL A 151 19.93 14.80 -1.55
N PRO A 152 20.22 15.90 -2.27
CA PRO A 152 20.97 17.02 -1.71
C PRO A 152 20.13 17.73 -0.66
N LEU A 153 20.72 18.02 0.51
CA LEU A 153 20.04 18.81 1.56
C LEU A 153 20.10 20.30 1.27
N ARG A 154 21.08 20.73 0.43
CA ARG A 154 21.23 22.11 -0.05
C ARG A 154 21.56 22.12 -1.54
N LEU A 155 20.95 23.04 -2.25
CA LEU A 155 21.15 23.22 -3.69
C LEU A 155 22.27 24.21 -3.96
N LYS A 156 22.78 24.17 -5.21
CA LYS A 156 23.81 25.05 -5.73
C LYS A 156 23.24 25.87 -6.90
N GLY A 157 23.85 27.03 -7.19
CA GLY A 157 23.51 27.83 -8.38
C GLY A 157 22.27 28.70 -8.20
N ASP A 158 21.58 28.96 -9.32
CA ASP A 158 20.41 29.85 -9.38
C ASP A 158 19.13 29.02 -9.51
N TYR A 159 18.41 28.85 -8.42
CA TYR A 159 17.22 28.03 -8.27
C TYR A 159 16.01 28.88 -7.85
N PRO A 160 14.75 28.42 -8.11
CA PRO A 160 13.54 29.11 -7.64
C PRO A 160 13.49 29.14 -6.10
N ALA A 161 12.91 30.21 -5.55
CA ALA A 161 12.80 30.38 -4.10
C ALA A 161 12.04 29.22 -3.42
N GLU A 162 11.02 28.69 -4.09
CA GLU A 162 10.26 27.51 -3.63
C GLU A 162 9.84 26.69 -4.85
N PHE A 163 10.07 25.38 -4.79
CA PHE A 163 9.61 24.44 -5.82
C PHE A 163 9.49 23.01 -5.29
N GLU A 164 8.69 22.22 -5.98
CA GLU A 164 8.65 20.77 -5.83
C GLU A 164 9.38 20.10 -6.98
N ILE A 165 10.02 18.95 -6.71
CA ILE A 165 10.55 18.05 -7.73
C ILE A 165 10.17 16.62 -7.40
N ARG A 166 9.78 15.85 -8.41
CA ARG A 166 9.32 14.47 -8.26
C ARG A 166 10.34 13.48 -8.76
N GLY A 167 10.35 12.35 -8.10
CA GLY A 167 11.26 11.27 -8.42
C GLY A 167 10.77 9.91 -7.94
N GLU A 168 11.66 8.95 -8.04
CA GLU A 168 11.46 7.59 -7.58
C GLU A 168 12.56 7.21 -6.59
N ILE A 169 12.17 6.73 -5.42
CA ILE A 169 13.09 6.15 -4.45
C ILE A 169 13.22 4.66 -4.77
N LEU A 170 14.44 4.20 -4.87
CA LEU A 170 14.85 2.90 -5.40
C LEU A 170 15.73 2.15 -4.41
N MET A 171 15.74 0.83 -4.55
CA MET A 171 16.77 -0.02 -3.95
C MET A 171 17.61 -0.65 -5.08
N PRO A 172 18.89 -0.30 -5.21
CA PRO A 172 19.78 -0.93 -6.19
C PRO A 172 19.88 -2.44 -5.99
N PHE A 173 20.03 -3.21 -7.05
CA PHE A 173 20.13 -4.68 -7.01
C PHE A 173 21.24 -5.16 -6.08
N ALA A 174 22.41 -4.50 -6.06
CA ALA A 174 23.50 -4.86 -5.17
C ALA A 174 23.10 -4.77 -3.68
N VAL A 175 22.35 -3.72 -3.31
CA VAL A 175 21.85 -3.52 -1.96
C VAL A 175 20.77 -4.55 -1.62
N PHE A 176 19.84 -4.79 -2.53
CA PHE A 176 18.77 -5.77 -2.36
C PHE A 176 19.32 -7.19 -2.14
N ASN A 177 20.30 -7.60 -2.95
CA ASN A 177 20.94 -8.91 -2.84
C ASN A 177 21.69 -9.06 -1.51
N ARG A 178 22.43 -8.04 -1.08
CA ARG A 178 23.13 -8.03 0.22
C ARG A 178 22.15 -8.16 1.38
N LEU A 179 21.07 -7.37 1.38
CA LEU A 179 20.05 -7.43 2.44
C LEU A 179 19.34 -8.78 2.49
N ASN A 180 19.07 -9.41 1.34
CA ASN A 180 18.48 -10.73 1.29
C ASN A 180 19.46 -11.82 1.76
N GLN A 181 20.75 -11.68 1.50
CA GLN A 181 21.76 -12.57 2.05
C GLN A 181 21.79 -12.46 3.59
N GLU A 182 21.87 -11.22 4.14
CA GLU A 182 21.84 -10.98 5.60
C GLU A 182 20.58 -11.59 6.25
N LYS A 183 19.41 -11.47 5.61
CA LYS A 183 18.15 -12.08 6.07
C LYS A 183 18.17 -13.60 6.01
N SER A 184 18.71 -14.16 4.95
CA SER A 184 18.86 -15.62 4.80
C SER A 184 19.76 -16.20 5.89
N GLU A 185 20.88 -15.55 6.18
CA GLU A 185 21.80 -15.93 7.25
C GLU A 185 21.15 -15.80 8.64
N ALA A 186 20.23 -14.86 8.81
CA ALA A 186 19.45 -14.67 10.05
C ALA A 186 18.20 -15.58 10.13
N GLY A 187 17.88 -16.38 9.11
CA GLY A 187 16.66 -17.20 9.04
C GLY A 187 15.37 -16.37 8.92
N GLU A 188 15.46 -15.12 8.42
CA GLU A 188 14.32 -14.24 8.25
C GLU A 188 13.71 -14.35 6.83
N ALA A 189 12.42 -14.01 6.70
CA ALA A 189 11.77 -13.94 5.40
C ALA A 189 12.45 -12.91 4.48
N LEU A 190 12.75 -13.33 3.23
CA LEU A 190 13.42 -12.51 2.23
C LEU A 190 12.50 -11.41 1.71
N PHE A 191 13.08 -10.32 1.24
CA PHE A 191 12.34 -9.33 0.45
C PHE A 191 11.96 -9.92 -0.91
N ALA A 192 10.72 -9.73 -1.32
CA ALA A 192 10.19 -10.29 -2.57
C ALA A 192 10.80 -9.64 -3.82
N ASN A 193 10.98 -8.31 -3.82
CA ASN A 193 11.57 -7.55 -4.92
C ASN A 193 12.13 -6.21 -4.42
N PRO A 194 13.00 -5.54 -5.21
CA PRO A 194 13.60 -4.26 -4.85
C PRO A 194 12.59 -3.14 -4.57
N ARG A 195 11.49 -3.06 -5.34
CA ARG A 195 10.43 -2.06 -5.15
C ARG A 195 9.77 -2.17 -3.78
N ASN A 196 9.31 -3.37 -3.40
CA ASN A 196 8.68 -3.61 -2.11
C ASN A 196 9.66 -3.39 -0.97
N ALA A 197 10.92 -3.78 -1.14
CA ALA A 197 11.99 -3.55 -0.19
C ALA A 197 12.27 -2.04 0.00
N ALA A 198 12.29 -1.25 -1.08
CA ALA A 198 12.43 0.20 -1.02
C ALA A 198 11.24 0.86 -0.31
N ALA A 199 10.00 0.52 -0.71
CA ALA A 199 8.78 1.07 -0.12
C ALA A 199 8.66 0.74 1.37
N GLY A 200 8.93 -0.51 1.77
CA GLY A 200 8.92 -0.94 3.16
C GLY A 200 10.03 -0.28 3.97
N THR A 201 11.21 -0.08 3.38
CA THR A 201 12.33 0.62 4.03
C THR A 201 12.00 2.08 4.27
N LEU A 202 11.45 2.78 3.27
CA LEU A 202 11.09 4.19 3.38
C LEU A 202 10.05 4.46 4.48
N LYS A 203 9.24 3.47 4.84
CA LYS A 203 8.21 3.55 5.88
C LYS A 203 8.64 2.98 7.24
N LEU A 204 9.92 2.71 7.46
CA LEU A 204 10.42 2.35 8.77
C LEU A 204 10.34 3.55 9.73
N GLN A 205 9.94 3.28 10.97
CA GLN A 205 9.83 4.32 12.01
C GLN A 205 11.20 4.87 12.45
N ASN A 206 12.26 4.07 12.31
CA ASN A 206 13.61 4.43 12.70
C ASN A 206 14.46 4.79 11.49
N SER A 207 14.76 6.08 11.31
CA SER A 207 15.55 6.60 10.19
C SER A 207 17.00 6.08 10.16
N ALA A 208 17.57 5.67 11.30
CA ALA A 208 18.90 5.02 11.33
C ALA A 208 18.89 3.65 10.62
N GLN A 209 17.77 2.91 10.69
CA GLN A 209 17.62 1.67 9.93
C GLN A 209 17.47 1.94 8.43
N VAL A 210 16.80 3.04 8.06
CA VAL A 210 16.69 3.48 6.65
C VAL A 210 18.07 3.80 6.10
N ALA A 211 18.87 4.57 6.82
CA ALA A 211 20.25 4.95 6.44
C ALA A 211 21.11 3.72 6.11
N LYS A 212 21.04 2.64 6.92
CA LYS A 212 21.80 1.39 6.72
C LYS A 212 21.42 0.64 5.45
N ARG A 213 20.21 0.90 4.90
CA ARG A 213 19.72 0.19 3.72
C ARG A 213 20.01 0.88 2.40
N HIS A 214 20.74 2.01 2.42
CA HIS A 214 21.30 2.69 1.24
C HIS A 214 20.33 2.79 0.07
N LEU A 215 19.17 3.43 0.27
CA LEU A 215 18.24 3.76 -0.80
C LEU A 215 18.84 4.81 -1.74
N ASP A 216 18.40 4.81 -2.98
CA ASP A 216 18.74 5.81 -3.99
C ASP A 216 17.49 6.60 -4.41
N CYS A 217 17.67 7.77 -5.04
CA CYS A 217 16.58 8.60 -5.53
C CYS A 217 16.94 9.21 -6.88
N PHE A 218 16.14 8.91 -7.92
CA PHE A 218 16.22 9.57 -9.23
C PHE A 218 15.05 10.53 -9.43
N LEU A 219 15.36 11.75 -9.84
CA LEU A 219 14.37 12.81 -10.04
C LEU A 219 14.08 12.97 -11.53
N TYR A 220 12.81 13.16 -11.89
CA TYR A 220 12.35 13.09 -13.28
C TYR A 220 11.24 14.09 -13.64
N TYR A 221 10.74 14.91 -12.73
CA TYR A 221 9.69 15.87 -13.07
C TYR A 221 9.63 17.05 -12.13
N LEU A 222 9.65 18.27 -12.71
CA LEU A 222 9.47 19.53 -12.01
C LEU A 222 8.04 20.04 -12.26
N PRO A 223 7.09 19.89 -11.32
CA PRO A 223 5.74 20.39 -11.47
C PRO A 223 5.70 21.91 -11.21
N GLY A 224 4.68 22.59 -11.76
CA GLY A 224 4.41 24.00 -11.52
C GLY A 224 4.32 24.83 -12.80
N GLU A 225 3.84 26.05 -12.65
CA GLU A 225 3.67 26.99 -13.76
C GLU A 225 4.94 27.79 -14.05
N MET A 226 5.76 28.04 -13.05
CA MET A 226 7.02 28.79 -13.15
C MET A 226 8.21 27.80 -13.19
N THR A 227 8.50 27.29 -14.36
CA THR A 227 9.63 26.43 -14.61
C THR A 227 10.80 27.22 -15.20
N PRO A 228 12.06 26.88 -14.90
CA PRO A 228 13.24 27.61 -15.38
C PRO A 228 13.46 27.52 -16.90
N SER A 229 12.79 26.61 -17.59
CA SER A 229 12.85 26.42 -19.06
C SER A 229 11.49 26.12 -19.64
N ASP A 230 11.29 26.47 -20.93
CA ASP A 230 10.06 26.17 -21.69
C ASP A 230 9.95 24.68 -22.09
N THR A 231 10.96 23.88 -21.76
CA THR A 231 11.00 22.45 -22.10
C THR A 231 11.21 21.58 -20.86
N HIS A 232 10.60 20.42 -20.86
CA HIS A 232 10.77 19.42 -19.79
C HIS A 232 12.24 18.98 -19.65
N TYR A 233 12.91 18.70 -20.77
CA TYR A 233 14.33 18.34 -20.78
C TYR A 233 15.19 19.47 -20.21
N GLY A 234 14.94 20.72 -20.64
CA GLY A 234 15.65 21.90 -20.12
C GLY A 234 15.47 22.09 -18.63
N ASN A 235 14.28 21.86 -18.10
CA ASN A 235 13.99 21.92 -16.65
C ASN A 235 14.78 20.88 -15.86
N LEU A 236 14.88 19.65 -16.35
CA LEU A 236 15.68 18.60 -15.73
C LEU A 236 17.18 18.92 -15.77
N MET A 237 17.68 19.47 -16.88
CA MET A 237 19.09 19.88 -16.98
C MET A 237 19.40 21.03 -15.99
N LYS A 238 18.51 22.00 -15.85
CA LYS A 238 18.62 23.06 -14.82
C LYS A 238 18.63 22.47 -13.41
N ALA A 239 17.71 21.56 -13.11
CA ALA A 239 17.68 20.86 -11.83
C ALA A 239 18.98 20.09 -11.55
N LYS A 240 19.60 19.51 -12.58
CA LYS A 240 20.91 18.86 -12.49
C LYS A 240 22.02 19.88 -12.14
N GLU A 241 22.01 21.07 -12.73
CA GLU A 241 22.94 22.16 -12.39
C GLU A 241 22.82 22.58 -10.92
N TRP A 242 21.64 22.47 -10.30
CA TRP A 242 21.42 22.73 -8.87
C TRP A 242 21.96 21.61 -7.96
N GLY A 243 22.46 20.52 -8.52
CA GLY A 243 23.02 19.37 -7.80
C GLY A 243 22.00 18.27 -7.50
N LEU A 244 20.81 18.33 -8.10
CA LEU A 244 19.80 17.28 -7.97
C LEU A 244 20.15 16.05 -8.81
N ASN A 245 19.92 14.86 -8.27
CA ASN A 245 20.20 13.59 -8.94
C ASN A 245 19.13 13.27 -10.00
N ILE A 246 19.31 13.84 -11.18
CA ILE A 246 18.42 13.60 -12.32
C ILE A 246 18.69 12.23 -12.94
N ALA A 247 17.62 11.52 -13.29
CA ALA A 247 17.67 10.22 -13.94
C ALA A 247 18.62 10.22 -15.14
N PRO A 248 19.60 9.29 -15.21
CA PRO A 248 20.73 9.42 -16.13
C PRO A 248 20.40 9.18 -17.60
N TYR A 249 19.34 8.42 -17.89
CA TYR A 249 19.05 7.94 -19.25
C TYR A 249 17.84 8.70 -19.82
N LEU A 250 18.11 9.89 -20.37
CA LEU A 250 17.14 10.77 -21.00
C LEU A 250 17.45 10.94 -22.48
N GLN A 251 16.43 10.92 -23.34
CA GLN A 251 16.57 11.20 -24.77
C GLN A 251 15.43 12.09 -25.25
N VAL A 252 15.78 13.17 -25.98
CA VAL A 252 14.82 13.96 -26.75
C VAL A 252 14.59 13.25 -28.08
N ALA A 253 13.34 13.11 -28.51
CA ALA A 253 12.93 12.45 -29.73
C ALA A 253 11.98 13.36 -30.53
N ASP A 254 12.23 13.50 -31.82
CA ASP A 254 11.44 14.31 -32.76
C ASP A 254 10.31 13.51 -33.44
N SER A 255 10.34 12.19 -33.30
CA SER A 255 9.39 11.26 -33.94
C SER A 255 9.07 10.06 -33.05
N ILE A 256 7.98 9.37 -33.35
CA ILE A 256 7.63 8.09 -32.70
C ILE A 256 8.60 6.98 -33.07
N GLU A 257 9.24 7.06 -34.23
CA GLU A 257 10.28 6.13 -34.67
C GLU A 257 11.51 6.21 -33.75
N GLU A 258 11.91 7.42 -33.36
CA GLU A 258 13.01 7.61 -32.40
C GLU A 258 12.62 7.17 -31.00
N VAL A 259 11.38 7.45 -30.56
CA VAL A 259 10.81 6.91 -29.32
C VAL A 259 10.86 5.39 -29.32
N TRP A 260 10.42 4.76 -30.43
CA TRP A 260 10.43 3.32 -30.57
C TRP A 260 11.84 2.72 -30.51
N SER A 261 12.80 3.37 -31.18
CA SER A 261 14.22 2.97 -31.13
C SER A 261 14.78 3.01 -29.71
N PHE A 262 14.39 4.01 -28.90
CA PHE A 262 14.76 4.09 -27.48
C PHE A 262 14.14 2.94 -26.67
N ILE A 263 12.88 2.59 -26.95
CA ILE A 263 12.19 1.46 -26.29
C ILE A 263 12.90 0.14 -26.63
N GLU A 264 13.18 -0.12 -27.92
CA GLU A 264 13.85 -1.35 -28.35
C GLU A 264 15.27 -1.50 -27.78
N LYS A 265 15.98 -0.39 -27.62
CA LYS A 265 17.28 -0.38 -26.96
C LYS A 265 17.16 -0.85 -25.52
N TRP A 266 16.30 -0.23 -24.75
CA TRP A 266 16.20 -0.52 -23.32
C TRP A 266 15.47 -1.83 -23.00
N ASP A 267 14.64 -2.34 -23.90
CA ASP A 267 14.08 -3.68 -23.73
C ASP A 267 15.17 -4.76 -23.76
N LYS A 268 16.27 -4.52 -24.49
CA LYS A 268 17.44 -5.40 -24.55
C LYS A 268 18.44 -5.16 -23.41
N GLU A 269 18.70 -3.88 -23.09
CA GLU A 269 19.77 -3.48 -22.16
C GLU A 269 19.31 -3.36 -20.69
N ARG A 270 18.02 -3.50 -20.42
CA ARG A 270 17.47 -3.32 -19.05
C ARG A 270 18.04 -4.29 -18.01
N ALA A 271 18.47 -5.48 -18.41
CA ALA A 271 19.07 -6.47 -17.52
C ALA A 271 20.42 -6.03 -16.95
N ASP A 272 21.14 -5.13 -17.64
CA ASP A 272 22.45 -4.63 -17.23
C ASP A 272 22.37 -3.40 -16.32
N LEU A 273 21.15 -2.89 -16.06
CA LEU A 273 20.97 -1.73 -15.18
C LEU A 273 21.17 -2.11 -13.71
N PRO A 274 21.74 -1.20 -12.91
CA PRO A 274 21.91 -1.41 -11.45
C PRO A 274 20.60 -1.32 -10.65
N VAL A 275 19.52 -0.85 -11.28
CA VAL A 275 18.21 -0.60 -10.66
C VAL A 275 17.09 -1.16 -11.53
N PRO A 276 15.94 -1.57 -10.94
CA PRO A 276 14.82 -2.11 -11.69
C PRO A 276 14.09 -1.03 -12.50
N ILE A 277 13.65 -1.40 -13.71
CA ILE A 277 12.76 -0.60 -14.56
C ILE A 277 11.63 -1.50 -15.10
N ASP A 278 10.43 -0.93 -15.28
CA ASP A 278 9.24 -1.65 -15.79
C ASP A 278 8.77 -1.14 -17.17
N GLY A 279 9.46 -0.17 -17.75
CA GLY A 279 9.09 0.42 -19.03
C GLY A 279 9.83 1.70 -19.37
N ILE A 280 9.21 2.49 -20.23
CA ILE A 280 9.68 3.80 -20.69
C ILE A 280 8.56 4.82 -20.47
N VAL A 281 8.88 6.00 -19.96
CA VAL A 281 7.96 7.14 -19.90
C VAL A 281 8.25 8.08 -21.06
N ILE A 282 7.20 8.42 -21.78
CA ILE A 282 7.23 9.34 -22.91
C ILE A 282 6.44 10.59 -22.54
N LYS A 283 7.06 11.75 -22.57
CA LYS A 283 6.46 13.06 -22.23
C LYS A 283 6.60 14.04 -23.37
N VAL A 284 5.60 14.86 -23.60
CA VAL A 284 5.72 16.01 -24.52
C VAL A 284 6.74 16.99 -23.93
N ASN A 285 7.75 17.38 -24.70
CA ASN A 285 8.88 18.18 -24.21
C ASN A 285 8.53 19.64 -23.92
N ASN A 286 7.63 20.25 -24.70
CA ASN A 286 7.25 21.64 -24.52
C ASN A 286 6.22 21.82 -23.42
N ILE A 287 6.51 22.71 -22.45
CA ILE A 287 5.68 22.92 -21.25
C ILE A 287 4.33 23.60 -21.59
N GLU A 288 4.30 24.54 -22.52
CA GLU A 288 3.05 25.17 -22.95
C GLU A 288 2.10 24.14 -23.61
N MET A 289 2.66 23.23 -24.41
CA MET A 289 1.89 22.12 -24.99
C MET A 289 1.36 21.15 -23.92
N GLN A 290 2.14 20.89 -22.86
CA GLN A 290 1.65 20.07 -21.74
C GLN A 290 0.43 20.73 -21.07
N HIS A 291 0.47 22.04 -20.85
CA HIS A 291 -0.65 22.80 -20.29
C HIS A 291 -1.88 22.80 -21.20
N LEU A 292 -1.70 22.92 -22.54
CA LEU A 292 -2.81 22.85 -23.51
C LEU A 292 -3.47 21.47 -23.54
N LEU A 293 -2.69 20.41 -23.44
CA LEU A 293 -3.19 19.03 -23.42
C LEU A 293 -3.92 18.71 -22.12
N GLY A 294 -3.45 19.25 -21.00
CA GLY A 294 -4.05 19.11 -19.69
C GLY A 294 -4.07 17.69 -19.16
N TYR A 295 -5.07 17.40 -18.33
CA TYR A 295 -5.18 16.16 -17.55
C TYR A 295 -6.56 15.54 -17.73
N THR A 296 -6.64 14.23 -17.46
CA THR A 296 -7.88 13.53 -17.12
C THR A 296 -7.97 13.43 -15.59
N ALA A 297 -9.06 12.91 -15.05
CA ALA A 297 -9.18 12.65 -13.62
C ALA A 297 -8.09 11.69 -13.06
N LYS A 298 -7.45 10.89 -13.93
CA LYS A 298 -6.51 9.84 -13.52
C LYS A 298 -5.08 10.03 -14.03
N SER A 299 -4.89 10.72 -15.15
CA SER A 299 -3.59 10.79 -15.83
C SER A 299 -3.41 12.07 -16.65
N PRO A 300 -2.16 12.54 -16.85
CA PRO A 300 -1.87 13.59 -17.80
C PRO A 300 -2.12 13.12 -19.26
N ARG A 301 -2.59 14.02 -20.13
CA ARG A 301 -2.77 13.73 -21.55
C ARG A 301 -1.48 13.91 -22.38
N TRP A 302 -0.48 14.53 -21.79
CA TRP A 302 0.81 14.84 -22.41
C TRP A 302 1.91 13.82 -22.10
N ALA A 303 1.59 12.80 -21.32
CA ALA A 303 2.55 11.73 -20.98
C ALA A 303 1.88 10.36 -21.02
N ILE A 304 2.68 9.35 -21.39
CA ILE A 304 2.26 7.95 -21.42
C ILE A 304 3.42 7.06 -21.00
N ALA A 305 3.13 5.91 -20.40
CA ALA A 305 4.11 4.91 -20.02
C ALA A 305 4.00 3.69 -20.96
N TYR A 306 5.04 3.42 -21.73
CA TYR A 306 5.20 2.15 -22.42
C TYR A 306 5.72 1.12 -21.42
N LYS A 307 5.02 -0.01 -21.29
CA LYS A 307 5.46 -1.12 -20.46
C LYS A 307 6.06 -2.23 -21.30
N PHE A 308 7.23 -2.73 -20.88
CA PHE A 308 7.84 -3.88 -21.51
C PHE A 308 6.91 -5.10 -21.44
N LYS A 309 7.10 -6.02 -22.38
CA LYS A 309 6.39 -7.30 -22.34
C LYS A 309 6.73 -8.01 -21.02
N ALA A 310 5.69 -8.44 -20.34
CA ALA A 310 5.84 -9.20 -19.11
C ALA A 310 6.53 -10.55 -19.39
N GLU A 311 7.32 -11.00 -18.44
CA GLU A 311 7.86 -12.35 -18.43
C GLU A 311 6.71 -13.36 -18.43
N ARG A 312 6.79 -14.35 -19.31
CA ARG A 312 5.83 -15.44 -19.41
C ARG A 312 6.47 -16.74 -18.95
N VAL A 313 5.86 -17.40 -17.99
CA VAL A 313 6.34 -18.67 -17.46
C VAL A 313 5.22 -19.71 -17.51
N GLU A 314 5.59 -20.97 -17.83
CA GLU A 314 4.68 -22.11 -17.84
C GLU A 314 4.65 -22.78 -16.48
N THR A 315 3.44 -23.12 -15.98
CA THR A 315 3.25 -23.87 -14.74
C THR A 315 1.97 -24.70 -14.80
N ALA A 316 1.83 -25.69 -13.90
CA ALA A 316 0.64 -26.54 -13.85
C ALA A 316 -0.52 -25.85 -13.11
N LEU A 317 -1.74 -25.97 -13.66
CA LEU A 317 -2.98 -25.58 -13.00
C LEU A 317 -3.39 -26.68 -12.01
N LEU A 318 -3.46 -26.36 -10.72
CA LEU A 318 -3.90 -27.29 -9.69
C LEU A 318 -5.42 -27.37 -9.61
N ASN A 319 -6.09 -26.24 -9.51
CA ASN A 319 -7.56 -26.11 -9.53
C ASN A 319 -7.97 -24.66 -9.78
N VAL A 320 -9.29 -24.43 -9.94
CA VAL A 320 -9.88 -23.09 -10.05
C VAL A 320 -10.81 -22.85 -8.88
N VAL A 321 -10.57 -21.77 -8.15
CA VAL A 321 -11.44 -21.27 -7.07
C VAL A 321 -12.13 -19.98 -7.49
N TYR A 322 -13.24 -19.64 -6.83
CA TYR A 322 -14.03 -18.47 -7.20
C TYR A 322 -14.13 -17.51 -6.02
N GLN A 323 -13.82 -16.26 -6.26
CA GLN A 323 -13.86 -15.20 -5.27
C GLN A 323 -15.03 -14.25 -5.55
N VAL A 324 -15.75 -13.87 -4.51
CA VAL A 324 -16.86 -12.93 -4.60
C VAL A 324 -16.39 -11.56 -4.15
N GLY A 325 -16.44 -10.58 -5.04
CA GLY A 325 -16.09 -9.20 -4.72
C GLY A 325 -17.23 -8.40 -4.07
N ARG A 326 -16.92 -7.22 -3.62
CA ARG A 326 -17.85 -6.26 -2.98
C ARG A 326 -19.16 -6.03 -3.71
N THR A 327 -19.13 -5.99 -5.02
CA THR A 327 -20.31 -5.79 -5.90
C THR A 327 -21.01 -7.09 -6.30
N GLY A 328 -20.65 -8.20 -5.66
CA GLY A 328 -21.14 -9.52 -6.02
C GLY A 328 -20.46 -10.16 -7.23
N SER A 329 -19.53 -9.45 -7.91
CA SER A 329 -18.81 -10.00 -9.07
C SER A 329 -18.02 -11.24 -8.66
N VAL A 330 -18.22 -12.35 -9.39
CA VAL A 330 -17.55 -13.63 -9.14
C VAL A 330 -16.37 -13.77 -10.09
N THR A 331 -15.17 -13.78 -9.52
CA THR A 331 -13.92 -13.85 -10.27
C THR A 331 -13.27 -15.22 -10.11
N PRO A 332 -13.02 -15.96 -11.21
CA PRO A 332 -12.27 -17.20 -11.15
C PRO A 332 -10.78 -16.94 -10.96
N VAL A 333 -10.17 -17.69 -10.06
CA VAL A 333 -8.75 -17.63 -9.72
C VAL A 333 -8.16 -19.02 -9.83
N ALA A 334 -7.14 -19.16 -10.67
CA ALA A 334 -6.37 -20.39 -10.79
C ALA A 334 -5.38 -20.52 -9.63
N ASN A 335 -5.39 -21.64 -8.93
CA ASN A 335 -4.31 -22.09 -8.05
C ASN A 335 -3.29 -22.84 -8.90
N LEU A 336 -2.05 -22.52 -8.76
CA LEU A 336 -0.94 -22.95 -9.61
C LEU A 336 0.13 -23.67 -8.80
N GLU A 337 0.83 -24.58 -9.45
CA GLU A 337 2.11 -25.02 -8.93
C GLU A 337 3.02 -23.79 -8.78
N PRO A 338 3.70 -23.60 -7.60
CA PRO A 338 4.45 -22.39 -7.34
C PRO A 338 5.55 -22.14 -8.37
N VAL A 339 5.57 -20.98 -8.98
CA VAL A 339 6.53 -20.58 -10.02
C VAL A 339 7.08 -19.18 -9.79
N HIS A 340 8.36 -18.98 -10.08
CA HIS A 340 9.00 -17.67 -9.98
C HIS A 340 8.72 -16.83 -11.24
N ILE A 341 8.16 -15.62 -11.07
CA ILE A 341 7.94 -14.64 -12.13
C ILE A 341 8.34 -13.25 -11.63
N ALA A 342 9.22 -12.58 -12.34
CA ALA A 342 9.68 -11.23 -12.00
C ALA A 342 10.07 -11.09 -10.50
N GLY A 343 10.91 -12.04 -10.02
CA GLY A 343 11.46 -12.02 -8.67
C GLY A 343 10.49 -12.36 -7.53
N THR A 344 9.25 -12.81 -7.84
CA THR A 344 8.30 -13.24 -6.81
C THR A 344 7.74 -14.63 -7.09
N MET A 345 7.44 -15.38 -6.02
CA MET A 345 6.76 -16.66 -6.11
C MET A 345 5.27 -16.44 -6.41
N VAL A 346 4.78 -16.97 -7.53
CA VAL A 346 3.38 -16.91 -7.93
C VAL A 346 2.74 -18.28 -7.69
N LYS A 347 1.68 -18.32 -6.90
CA LYS A 347 0.87 -19.50 -6.59
C LYS A 347 -0.56 -19.38 -7.11
N ARG A 348 -1.01 -18.17 -7.47
CA ARG A 348 -2.38 -17.88 -7.88
C ARG A 348 -2.38 -16.87 -9.03
N ALA A 349 -3.29 -17.06 -10.01
CA ALA A 349 -3.44 -16.14 -11.14
C ALA A 349 -4.93 -15.92 -11.49
N SER A 350 -5.26 -14.72 -11.92
CA SER A 350 -6.64 -14.39 -12.33
C SER A 350 -6.98 -15.02 -13.68
N LEU A 351 -8.21 -15.52 -13.77
CA LEU A 351 -8.86 -15.95 -15.01
C LEU A 351 -9.94 -14.96 -15.48
N HIS A 352 -10.04 -13.82 -14.82
CA HIS A 352 -10.96 -12.72 -15.07
C HIS A 352 -12.44 -13.08 -15.02
N ASN A 353 -12.96 -13.89 -15.95
CA ASN A 353 -14.38 -14.28 -16.06
C ASN A 353 -14.59 -15.57 -16.87
N ALA A 354 -15.82 -15.99 -17.00
CA ALA A 354 -16.19 -17.20 -17.74
C ALA A 354 -15.79 -17.17 -19.22
N ASP A 355 -15.86 -15.99 -19.87
CA ASP A 355 -15.53 -15.86 -21.29
C ASP A 355 -14.03 -16.10 -21.55
N ILE A 356 -13.18 -15.68 -20.64
CA ILE A 356 -11.73 -15.94 -20.72
C ILE A 356 -11.43 -17.43 -20.50
N ILE A 357 -12.11 -18.11 -19.56
CA ILE A 357 -11.96 -19.56 -19.37
C ILE A 357 -12.32 -20.29 -20.67
N ALA A 358 -13.45 -19.91 -21.31
CA ALA A 358 -13.89 -20.49 -22.57
C ALA A 358 -12.94 -20.16 -23.74
N ALA A 359 -12.46 -18.90 -23.84
CA ALA A 359 -11.51 -18.47 -24.88
C ALA A 359 -10.16 -19.18 -24.79
N LEU A 360 -9.69 -19.45 -23.58
CA LEU A 360 -8.47 -20.22 -23.33
C LEU A 360 -8.66 -21.72 -23.62
N ASP A 361 -9.91 -22.19 -23.71
CA ASP A 361 -10.23 -23.61 -23.77
C ASP A 361 -9.53 -24.40 -22.66
N LEU A 362 -9.75 -23.92 -21.41
CA LEU A 362 -9.04 -24.36 -20.21
C LEU A 362 -9.61 -25.68 -19.69
N TYR A 363 -8.73 -26.64 -19.39
CA TYR A 363 -9.06 -27.93 -18.80
C TYR A 363 -8.39 -28.11 -17.44
N GLU A 364 -8.92 -28.98 -16.62
CA GLU A 364 -8.34 -29.36 -15.34
C GLU A 364 -6.91 -29.89 -15.54
N HIS A 365 -6.00 -29.46 -14.68
CA HIS A 365 -4.58 -29.84 -14.70
C HIS A 365 -3.81 -29.44 -15.98
N ASP A 366 -4.34 -28.50 -16.78
CA ASP A 366 -3.59 -27.97 -17.92
C ASP A 366 -2.29 -27.29 -17.47
N HIS A 367 -1.27 -27.35 -18.32
CA HIS A 367 -0.12 -26.47 -18.24
C HIS A 367 -0.49 -25.10 -18.82
N VAL A 368 -0.35 -24.05 -18.03
CA VAL A 368 -0.79 -22.69 -18.35
C VAL A 368 0.37 -21.70 -18.41
N TYR A 369 0.27 -20.72 -19.29
CA TYR A 369 1.21 -19.61 -19.36
C TYR A 369 0.71 -18.47 -18.49
N VAL A 370 1.58 -18.06 -17.55
CA VAL A 370 1.29 -17.01 -16.58
C VAL A 370 2.12 -15.79 -16.86
N GLU A 371 1.52 -14.61 -16.83
CA GLU A 371 2.16 -13.30 -16.90
C GLU A 371 1.73 -12.46 -15.71
N LYS A 372 2.59 -11.53 -15.27
CA LYS A 372 2.17 -10.47 -14.34
C LYS A 372 1.68 -9.25 -15.11
N GLY A 373 0.38 -9.00 -15.09
CA GLY A 373 -0.22 -7.80 -15.65
C GLY A 373 0.26 -6.55 -14.91
N GLY A 374 0.99 -5.66 -15.63
CA GLY A 374 1.59 -4.48 -15.03
C GLY A 374 2.62 -4.79 -13.93
N GLU A 375 3.24 -5.96 -13.99
CA GLU A 375 4.22 -6.52 -13.04
C GLU A 375 3.68 -6.76 -11.61
N ILE A 376 2.37 -6.66 -11.40
CA ILE A 376 1.75 -6.78 -10.07
C ILE A 376 0.81 -7.99 -10.00
N ILE A 377 -0.20 -8.06 -10.87
CA ILE A 377 -1.27 -9.07 -10.79
C ILE A 377 -1.01 -10.22 -11.77
N PRO A 378 -0.79 -11.47 -11.28
CA PRO A 378 -0.66 -12.63 -12.14
C PRO A 378 -1.99 -12.93 -12.87
N LYS A 379 -1.89 -13.22 -14.16
CA LYS A 379 -3.03 -13.65 -15.01
C LYS A 379 -2.61 -14.79 -15.93
N ILE A 380 -3.56 -15.65 -16.27
CA ILE A 380 -3.34 -16.69 -17.28
C ILE A 380 -3.58 -16.08 -18.65
N VAL A 381 -2.62 -16.29 -19.58
CA VAL A 381 -2.65 -15.71 -20.92
C VAL A 381 -2.65 -16.78 -22.03
N GLY A 382 -2.53 -18.04 -21.68
CA GLY A 382 -2.54 -19.15 -22.63
C GLY A 382 -2.48 -20.51 -21.95
N VAL A 383 -2.67 -21.54 -22.75
CA VAL A 383 -2.61 -22.95 -22.37
C VAL A 383 -1.66 -23.71 -23.30
N ASN A 384 -0.81 -24.55 -22.74
CA ASN A 384 0.00 -25.48 -23.50
C ASN A 384 -0.83 -26.75 -23.83
N LYS A 385 -1.59 -26.68 -24.93
CA LYS A 385 -2.46 -27.79 -25.34
C LYS A 385 -1.72 -29.09 -25.69
N SER A 386 -0.43 -28.99 -25.99
CA SER A 386 0.38 -30.17 -26.29
C SER A 386 0.76 -30.99 -25.04
N ALA A 387 0.73 -30.35 -23.87
CA ALA A 387 0.98 -30.99 -22.57
C ALA A 387 -0.31 -31.42 -21.83
N ARG A 388 -1.48 -31.23 -22.45
CA ARG A 388 -2.76 -31.58 -21.83
C ARG A 388 -2.85 -33.09 -21.56
N MET A 389 -3.30 -33.44 -20.35
CA MET A 389 -3.51 -34.83 -19.94
C MET A 389 -4.69 -35.48 -20.69
N GLU A 390 -4.54 -36.73 -21.10
CA GLU A 390 -5.59 -37.51 -21.73
C GLU A 390 -6.70 -37.80 -20.70
N GLY A 391 -7.95 -37.40 -21.02
CA GLY A 391 -9.08 -37.56 -20.09
C GLY A 391 -9.39 -36.40 -19.18
N ALA A 392 -8.58 -35.30 -19.24
CA ALA A 392 -8.90 -34.07 -18.49
C ALA A 392 -10.25 -33.50 -18.93
N GLY A 393 -11.03 -33.00 -17.95
CA GLY A 393 -12.33 -32.36 -18.20
C GLY A 393 -12.19 -30.85 -18.41
N PRO A 394 -13.08 -30.19 -19.17
CA PRO A 394 -13.09 -28.74 -19.33
C PRO A 394 -13.46 -28.05 -17.99
N VAL A 395 -12.73 -26.98 -17.65
CA VAL A 395 -13.07 -26.14 -16.50
C VAL A 395 -14.42 -25.45 -16.78
N LYS A 396 -15.44 -25.74 -15.97
CA LYS A 396 -16.75 -25.13 -16.07
C LYS A 396 -16.93 -24.02 -15.04
N PHE A 397 -17.44 -22.88 -15.48
CA PHE A 397 -17.79 -21.81 -14.56
C PHE A 397 -18.94 -22.24 -13.63
N ILE A 398 -18.87 -21.84 -12.36
CA ILE A 398 -19.89 -22.20 -11.36
C ILE A 398 -21.24 -21.50 -11.64
N THR A 399 -22.32 -22.11 -11.23
CA THR A 399 -23.68 -21.57 -11.38
C THR A 399 -24.25 -20.98 -10.09
N HIS A 400 -23.62 -21.29 -8.97
CA HIS A 400 -24.03 -20.83 -7.63
C HIS A 400 -22.88 -20.11 -6.96
N CYS A 401 -23.21 -19.14 -6.11
CA CYS A 401 -22.25 -18.42 -5.31
C CYS A 401 -21.52 -19.38 -4.36
N PRO A 402 -20.18 -19.40 -4.33
CA PRO A 402 -19.42 -20.32 -3.46
C PRO A 402 -19.60 -20.01 -1.97
N GLU A 403 -20.02 -18.78 -1.62
CA GLU A 403 -20.10 -18.33 -0.24
C GLU A 403 -21.53 -18.45 0.35
N CYS A 404 -22.56 -18.11 -0.43
CA CYS A 404 -23.93 -18.07 0.09
C CYS A 404 -24.91 -18.99 -0.66
N GLY A 405 -24.47 -19.73 -1.68
CA GLY A 405 -25.28 -20.66 -2.45
C GLY A 405 -26.32 -20.03 -3.40
N ALA A 406 -26.43 -18.71 -3.47
CA ALA A 406 -27.38 -18.05 -4.38
C ALA A 406 -27.05 -18.32 -5.84
N VAL A 407 -28.06 -18.47 -6.69
CA VAL A 407 -27.87 -18.64 -8.16
C VAL A 407 -27.23 -17.37 -8.72
N LEU A 408 -26.11 -17.54 -9.45
CA LEU A 408 -25.42 -16.44 -10.09
C LEU A 408 -26.23 -15.90 -11.29
N VAL A 409 -26.19 -14.57 -11.45
CA VAL A 409 -26.83 -13.86 -12.56
C VAL A 409 -25.76 -13.22 -13.45
N ARG A 410 -26.02 -13.15 -14.76
CA ARG A 410 -25.20 -12.41 -15.72
C ARG A 410 -26.10 -11.43 -16.44
N ASN A 411 -25.78 -10.14 -16.34
CA ASN A 411 -26.53 -9.11 -17.05
C ASN A 411 -26.22 -9.13 -18.54
N GLU A 412 -27.19 -8.76 -19.36
CA GLU A 412 -26.98 -8.66 -20.81
C GLU A 412 -25.89 -7.62 -21.14
N GLY A 413 -24.92 -8.00 -21.96
CA GLY A 413 -23.77 -7.17 -22.32
C GLY A 413 -22.64 -7.11 -21.30
N GLU A 414 -22.76 -7.76 -20.14
CA GLU A 414 -21.69 -7.85 -19.14
C GLU A 414 -20.92 -9.19 -19.22
N ALA A 415 -19.61 -9.15 -19.05
CA ALA A 415 -18.74 -10.34 -19.06
C ALA A 415 -18.76 -11.11 -17.73
N ASN A 416 -19.11 -10.44 -16.64
CA ASN A 416 -19.03 -11.01 -15.30
C ASN A 416 -20.33 -11.65 -14.86
N HIS A 417 -20.21 -12.67 -14.02
CA HIS A 417 -21.32 -13.23 -13.24
C HIS A 417 -21.36 -12.58 -11.87
N TYR A 418 -22.57 -12.43 -11.31
CA TYR A 418 -22.78 -11.74 -10.04
C TYR A 418 -23.61 -12.58 -9.09
N CYS A 419 -23.25 -12.55 -7.82
CA CYS A 419 -24.11 -13.01 -6.74
C CYS A 419 -25.15 -11.92 -6.42
N PRO A 420 -26.45 -12.17 -6.59
CA PRO A 420 -27.49 -11.17 -6.33
C PRO A 420 -27.80 -10.95 -4.85
N ASN A 421 -27.30 -11.81 -3.96
CA ASN A 421 -27.56 -11.77 -2.51
C ASN A 421 -26.66 -10.76 -1.80
N GLU A 422 -26.79 -9.48 -2.14
CA GLU A 422 -25.89 -8.42 -1.66
C GLU A 422 -26.01 -8.08 -0.16
N GLU A 423 -27.10 -8.55 0.50
CA GLU A 423 -27.38 -8.24 1.91
C GLU A 423 -26.94 -9.36 2.86
N HIS A 424 -26.80 -10.59 2.36
CA HIS A 424 -26.49 -11.74 3.20
C HIS A 424 -25.25 -12.53 2.72
N CYS A 425 -24.63 -12.12 1.62
CA CYS A 425 -23.40 -12.75 1.15
C CYS A 425 -22.20 -12.17 1.93
N PRO A 426 -21.48 -12.98 2.74
CA PRO A 426 -20.46 -12.48 3.66
C PRO A 426 -19.37 -11.64 2.99
N PRO A 427 -18.76 -12.04 1.84
CA PRO A 427 -17.75 -11.22 1.17
C PRO A 427 -18.28 -9.87 0.66
N GLN A 428 -19.57 -9.82 0.26
CA GLN A 428 -20.17 -8.56 -0.18
C GLN A 428 -20.34 -7.59 0.97
N ILE A 429 -20.77 -8.09 2.13
CA ILE A 429 -20.93 -7.28 3.35
C ILE A 429 -19.56 -6.80 3.82
N ALA A 430 -18.57 -7.69 3.95
CA ALA A 430 -17.20 -7.34 4.33
C ALA A 430 -16.61 -6.29 3.39
N GLY A 431 -16.67 -6.51 2.07
CA GLY A 431 -16.15 -5.57 1.09
C GLY A 431 -16.87 -4.23 1.03
N LYS A 432 -18.19 -4.16 1.35
CA LYS A 432 -18.91 -2.89 1.52
C LYS A 432 -18.37 -2.11 2.73
N ILE A 433 -18.12 -2.80 3.86
CA ILE A 433 -17.57 -2.21 5.07
C ILE A 433 -16.12 -1.75 4.83
N GLU A 434 -15.27 -2.58 4.20
CA GLU A 434 -13.89 -2.23 3.84
C GLU A 434 -13.83 -0.96 2.96
N HIS A 435 -14.71 -0.90 1.96
CA HIS A 435 -14.82 0.29 1.12
C HIS A 435 -15.22 1.52 1.93
N PHE A 436 -16.25 1.39 2.79
CA PHE A 436 -16.76 2.47 3.61
C PHE A 436 -15.68 3.05 4.53
N VAL A 437 -14.90 2.19 5.20
CA VAL A 437 -13.85 2.63 6.12
C VAL A 437 -12.55 3.03 5.43
N SER A 438 -12.42 2.78 4.13
CA SER A 438 -11.19 3.04 3.38
C SER A 438 -10.77 4.51 3.43
N ARG A 439 -9.46 4.75 3.20
CA ARG A 439 -8.82 6.08 3.26
C ARG A 439 -9.48 7.12 2.35
N LYS A 440 -9.97 6.71 1.17
CA LYS A 440 -10.67 7.61 0.22
C LYS A 440 -12.14 7.85 0.53
N ALA A 441 -12.70 7.07 1.43
CA ALA A 441 -14.09 7.15 1.87
C ALA A 441 -14.18 7.81 3.26
N MET A 442 -14.62 7.11 4.28
CA MET A 442 -14.76 7.67 5.64
C MET A 442 -13.45 7.69 6.44
N ASN A 443 -12.37 7.10 5.93
CA ASN A 443 -11.02 7.09 6.53
C ASN A 443 -11.00 6.69 8.02
N ILE A 444 -11.61 5.53 8.34
CA ILE A 444 -11.64 5.00 9.71
C ILE A 444 -10.39 4.15 9.95
N GLU A 445 -9.41 4.74 10.62
CA GLU A 445 -8.17 4.03 10.98
C GLU A 445 -8.42 2.96 12.04
N GLY A 446 -7.65 1.87 11.98
CA GLY A 446 -7.78 0.74 12.91
C GLY A 446 -8.86 -0.27 12.54
N MET A 447 -9.57 -0.07 11.43
CA MET A 447 -10.59 -0.99 10.91
C MET A 447 -10.12 -1.66 9.61
N GLY A 448 -9.01 -2.41 9.70
CA GLY A 448 -8.51 -3.25 8.60
C GLY A 448 -9.30 -4.55 8.46
N GLU A 449 -8.97 -5.35 7.40
CA GLU A 449 -9.62 -6.61 7.04
C GLU A 449 -9.82 -7.54 8.25
N GLU A 450 -8.76 -7.80 9.02
CA GLU A 450 -8.81 -8.68 10.21
C GLU A 450 -9.78 -8.17 11.30
N THR A 451 -9.86 -6.84 11.49
CA THR A 451 -10.79 -6.24 12.46
C THR A 451 -12.23 -6.38 11.98
N ILE A 452 -12.48 -6.10 10.70
CA ILE A 452 -13.81 -6.21 10.07
C ILE A 452 -14.30 -7.66 10.18
N ASP A 453 -13.45 -8.59 9.82
CA ASP A 453 -13.72 -10.02 9.84
C ASP A 453 -14.02 -10.53 11.27
N LEU A 454 -13.22 -10.06 12.25
CA LEU A 454 -13.48 -10.34 13.67
C LEU A 454 -14.85 -9.82 14.11
N LEU A 455 -15.19 -8.57 13.80
CA LEU A 455 -16.44 -7.96 14.22
C LEU A 455 -17.66 -8.60 13.54
N LEU A 456 -17.55 -8.94 12.25
CA LEU A 456 -18.58 -9.68 11.50
C LEU A 456 -18.77 -11.09 12.03
N SER A 457 -17.68 -11.85 12.26
CA SER A 457 -17.74 -13.23 12.77
C SER A 457 -18.36 -13.33 14.17
N LYS A 458 -18.22 -12.26 14.97
CA LYS A 458 -18.87 -12.15 16.31
C LYS A 458 -20.26 -11.54 16.25
N GLY A 459 -20.79 -11.16 15.08
CA GLY A 459 -22.10 -10.54 14.92
C GLY A 459 -22.23 -9.15 15.53
N ILE A 460 -21.09 -8.49 15.83
CA ILE A 460 -21.05 -7.15 16.45
C ILE A 460 -21.44 -6.09 15.43
N ILE A 461 -21.01 -6.24 14.19
CA ILE A 461 -21.44 -5.42 13.06
C ILE A 461 -22.06 -6.29 11.97
N ARG A 462 -23.00 -5.74 11.21
CA ARG A 462 -23.70 -6.38 10.08
C ARG A 462 -23.71 -5.48 8.85
N ASN A 463 -23.61 -4.17 9.05
CA ASN A 463 -23.56 -3.15 8.01
C ASN A 463 -22.75 -1.94 8.46
N VAL A 464 -22.57 -0.96 7.58
CA VAL A 464 -21.74 0.23 7.85
C VAL A 464 -22.29 1.12 8.97
N ALA A 465 -23.62 1.14 9.21
CA ALA A 465 -24.18 1.96 10.29
C ALA A 465 -23.86 1.40 11.69
N ASP A 466 -23.65 0.08 11.81
CA ASP A 466 -23.29 -0.54 13.09
C ASP A 466 -21.90 -0.09 13.59
N ILE A 467 -21.05 0.41 12.70
CA ILE A 467 -19.71 0.91 13.02
C ILE A 467 -19.80 2.04 14.05
N TYR A 468 -20.80 2.90 13.92
CA TYR A 468 -20.99 4.06 14.78
C TYR A 468 -21.57 3.72 16.17
N LEU A 469 -21.92 2.45 16.40
CA LEU A 469 -22.28 1.93 17.73
C LEU A 469 -21.07 1.40 18.52
N LEU A 470 -19.94 1.15 17.84
CA LEU A 470 -18.73 0.57 18.46
C LEU A 470 -18.14 1.43 19.60
N PRO A 471 -18.19 2.78 19.58
CA PRO A 471 -17.71 3.59 20.71
C PRO A 471 -18.37 3.22 22.05
N ASP A 472 -19.65 2.90 22.06
CA ASP A 472 -20.40 2.50 23.25
C ASP A 472 -20.08 1.07 23.71
N MET A 473 -19.45 0.27 22.84
CA MET A 473 -19.11 -1.14 23.09
C MET A 473 -17.64 -1.35 23.49
N ARG A 474 -16.93 -0.31 23.93
CA ARG A 474 -15.48 -0.37 24.25
C ARG A 474 -15.10 -1.56 25.13
N SER A 475 -15.84 -1.84 26.19
CA SER A 475 -15.56 -2.95 27.11
C SER A 475 -15.69 -4.34 26.46
N VAL A 476 -16.52 -4.46 25.44
CA VAL A 476 -16.71 -5.69 24.66
C VAL A 476 -15.57 -5.87 23.63
N LEU A 477 -15.09 -4.76 23.06
CA LEU A 477 -14.07 -4.77 22.02
C LEU A 477 -12.66 -5.08 22.55
N VAL A 478 -12.34 -4.60 23.77
CA VAL A 478 -11.01 -4.84 24.36
C VAL A 478 -10.85 -6.32 24.72
N GLY A 479 -9.87 -6.95 24.14
CA GLY A 479 -9.60 -8.37 24.33
C GLY A 479 -10.39 -9.31 23.40
N LEU A 480 -11.28 -8.76 22.55
CA LEU A 480 -11.97 -9.55 21.53
C LEU A 480 -10.98 -10.24 20.59
N GLU A 481 -11.18 -11.52 20.33
CA GLU A 481 -10.23 -12.32 19.56
C GLU A 481 -10.89 -13.25 18.53
N LYS A 482 -10.13 -13.55 17.49
CA LYS A 482 -10.45 -14.55 16.44
C LYS A 482 -9.25 -15.43 16.19
N ILE A 483 -9.50 -16.71 16.01
CA ILE A 483 -8.49 -17.66 15.55
C ILE A 483 -8.33 -17.49 14.04
N VAL A 484 -7.08 -17.41 13.59
CA VAL A 484 -6.72 -17.38 12.17
C VAL A 484 -6.14 -18.75 11.83
N TYR A 485 -6.91 -19.52 11.05
CA TYR A 485 -6.47 -20.82 10.55
C TYR A 485 -5.53 -20.66 9.36
N PRO A 486 -4.48 -21.48 9.21
CA PRO A 486 -3.62 -21.45 8.04
C PRO A 486 -4.39 -21.86 6.77
N GLU A 487 -4.08 -21.26 5.63
CA GLU A 487 -4.73 -21.56 4.32
C GLU A 487 -4.49 -23.01 3.83
N SER A 488 -3.43 -23.67 4.29
CA SER A 488 -3.09 -25.05 3.98
C SER A 488 -3.34 -25.94 5.19
N PHE A 489 -4.21 -26.90 5.03
CA PHE A 489 -4.45 -27.96 6.00
C PHE A 489 -3.24 -28.91 6.05
N GLU A 490 -2.15 -28.47 6.68
CA GLU A 490 -1.01 -29.33 6.99
C GLU A 490 -0.83 -29.41 8.51
N MET A 491 -1.31 -30.52 9.02
CA MET A 491 -0.83 -31.25 10.18
C MET A 491 -1.32 -30.84 11.56
N THR A 492 -1.98 -31.80 12.17
CA THR A 492 -2.20 -32.09 13.58
C THR A 492 -0.89 -32.32 14.37
N SER A 493 0.21 -31.65 14.04
CA SER A 493 1.50 -31.76 14.71
C SER A 493 2.05 -30.40 15.15
N ILE A 494 2.80 -30.41 16.27
CA ILE A 494 3.39 -29.21 16.84
C ILE A 494 4.89 -29.19 16.56
N PRO A 495 5.46 -28.13 15.96
CA PRO A 495 6.90 -28.03 15.71
C PRO A 495 7.74 -28.32 16.93
N LEU A 496 8.82 -29.04 16.75
CA LEU A 496 9.73 -29.46 17.82
C LEU A 496 10.22 -28.27 18.66
N SER A 497 10.48 -27.14 18.03
CA SER A 497 10.90 -25.90 18.72
C SER A 497 9.86 -25.40 19.74
N LYS A 498 8.57 -25.45 19.38
CA LYS A 498 7.48 -25.11 20.31
C LYS A 498 7.34 -26.11 21.46
N VAL A 499 7.53 -27.38 21.16
CA VAL A 499 7.52 -28.46 22.18
C VAL A 499 8.68 -28.27 23.16
N ILE A 500 9.90 -28.05 22.67
CA ILE A 500 11.08 -27.75 23.52
C ILE A 500 10.81 -26.49 24.38
N TYR A 501 10.30 -25.42 23.78
CA TYR A 501 10.02 -24.18 24.49
C TYR A 501 8.91 -24.31 25.54
N ALA A 502 7.81 -24.99 25.20
CA ALA A 502 6.64 -25.10 26.06
C ALA A 502 6.88 -25.98 27.28
N PHE A 503 7.52 -27.12 27.06
CA PHE A 503 7.84 -28.07 28.11
C PHE A 503 9.21 -27.85 28.78
N GLU A 504 9.94 -26.81 28.35
CA GLU A 504 11.26 -26.44 28.90
C GLU A 504 12.24 -27.64 28.84
N ILE A 505 12.24 -28.39 27.72
CA ILE A 505 13.03 -29.60 27.56
C ILE A 505 14.52 -29.27 27.57
N GLY A 506 15.22 -29.83 28.57
CA GLY A 506 16.65 -29.62 28.79
C GLY A 506 16.99 -28.44 29.68
N VAL A 507 16.29 -27.31 29.61
CA VAL A 507 16.59 -26.10 30.39
C VAL A 507 15.33 -25.40 30.85
N LYS A 508 15.23 -25.15 32.15
CA LYS A 508 14.15 -24.35 32.74
C LYS A 508 14.22 -22.89 32.27
N ASN A 509 13.08 -22.29 31.92
CA ASN A 509 12.95 -20.95 31.38
C ASN A 509 13.74 -20.74 30.06
N ILE A 510 13.82 -21.76 29.22
CA ILE A 510 14.44 -21.67 27.88
C ILE A 510 13.76 -20.56 27.05
N SER A 511 14.55 -19.78 26.33
CA SER A 511 13.99 -18.80 25.39
C SER A 511 13.46 -19.47 24.11
N SER A 512 12.47 -18.89 23.46
CA SER A 512 11.98 -19.39 22.17
C SER A 512 13.10 -19.45 21.14
N ARG A 513 13.97 -18.43 21.09
CA ARG A 513 15.12 -18.39 20.17
C ARG A 513 16.09 -19.57 20.37
N LEU A 514 16.38 -19.93 21.60
CA LEU A 514 17.25 -21.10 21.89
C LEU A 514 16.54 -22.41 21.54
N ALA A 515 15.23 -22.51 21.79
CA ALA A 515 14.44 -23.68 21.39
C ALA A 515 14.40 -23.85 19.86
N ASP A 516 14.26 -22.74 19.11
CA ASP A 516 14.31 -22.75 17.65
C ASP A 516 15.69 -23.18 17.12
N ALA A 517 16.76 -22.67 17.71
CA ALA A 517 18.13 -23.06 17.34
C ALA A 517 18.40 -24.55 17.61
N LEU A 518 17.98 -25.08 18.76
CA LEU A 518 18.11 -26.49 19.10
C LEU A 518 17.28 -27.38 18.15
N ALA A 519 16.03 -27.06 17.92
CA ALA A 519 15.18 -27.79 17.02
C ALA A 519 15.72 -27.78 15.57
N GLY A 520 16.19 -26.64 15.08
CA GLY A 520 16.77 -26.51 13.74
C GLY A 520 18.10 -27.29 13.59
N HIS A 521 18.91 -27.34 14.62
CA HIS A 521 20.20 -28.09 14.59
C HIS A 521 20.03 -29.58 14.67
N PHE A 522 19.18 -30.07 15.59
CA PHE A 522 19.04 -31.50 15.86
C PHE A 522 17.92 -32.18 15.05
N GLY A 523 16.96 -31.44 14.54
CA GLY A 523 15.87 -31.95 13.69
C GLY A 523 14.87 -32.87 14.35
N SER A 524 15.24 -33.57 15.45
CA SER A 524 14.32 -34.45 16.21
C SER A 524 14.63 -34.42 17.72
N LEU A 525 13.63 -34.77 18.52
CA LEU A 525 13.81 -34.88 19.99
C LEU A 525 14.80 -35.97 20.34
N SER A 526 14.82 -37.06 19.58
CA SER A 526 15.76 -38.19 19.76
C SER A 526 17.21 -37.76 19.55
N ALA A 527 17.49 -37.04 18.43
CA ALA A 527 18.82 -36.50 18.16
C ALA A 527 19.26 -35.48 19.22
N TYR A 528 18.35 -34.59 19.65
CA TYR A 528 18.63 -33.64 20.74
C TYR A 528 18.94 -34.35 22.07
N ALA A 529 18.19 -35.41 22.38
CA ALA A 529 18.41 -36.18 23.61
C ALA A 529 19.73 -36.99 23.64
N GLN A 530 20.24 -37.38 22.47
CA GLN A 530 21.47 -38.15 22.30
C GLN A 530 22.71 -37.26 22.08
N ALA A 531 22.53 -35.95 21.99
CA ALA A 531 23.59 -34.98 21.71
C ALA A 531 24.66 -35.02 22.80
N ASP A 532 25.91 -35.00 22.39
CA ASP A 532 27.05 -34.85 23.29
C ASP A 532 27.38 -33.37 23.57
N LYS A 533 28.36 -33.16 24.45
CA LYS A 533 28.75 -31.81 24.86
C LYS A 533 29.26 -30.96 23.69
N GLU A 534 30.01 -31.56 22.77
CA GLU A 534 30.59 -30.83 21.62
C GLU A 534 29.50 -30.40 20.65
N GLN A 535 28.55 -31.27 20.35
CA GLN A 535 27.40 -30.99 19.51
C GLN A 535 26.51 -29.85 20.06
N LEU A 536 26.27 -29.84 21.38
CA LEU A 536 25.52 -28.79 22.05
C LEU A 536 26.27 -27.46 22.08
N MET A 537 27.61 -27.49 22.25
CA MET A 537 28.43 -26.26 22.21
C MET A 537 28.48 -25.60 20.82
N ASN A 538 28.15 -26.32 19.73
CA ASN A 538 27.98 -25.72 18.41
C ASN A 538 26.72 -24.82 18.29
N VAL A 539 25.80 -24.96 19.25
CA VAL A 539 24.52 -24.19 19.26
C VAL A 539 24.46 -23.22 20.44
N ILE A 540 25.18 -23.53 21.52
CA ILE A 540 25.09 -22.84 22.81
C ILE A 540 26.48 -22.44 23.29
N ASP A 541 26.75 -21.14 23.40
CA ASP A 541 28.02 -20.61 23.91
C ASP A 541 28.21 -20.76 25.44
N ASP A 542 27.13 -21.02 26.21
CA ASP A 542 27.14 -21.14 27.67
C ASP A 542 27.29 -22.60 28.12
N GLU A 543 28.48 -22.97 28.55
CA GLU A 543 28.79 -24.31 29.06
C GLU A 543 27.89 -24.70 30.23
N GLY A 544 27.47 -23.78 31.07
CA GLY A 544 26.56 -24.05 32.19
C GLY A 544 25.17 -24.46 31.70
N VAL A 545 24.70 -23.90 30.61
CA VAL A 545 23.44 -24.28 29.93
C VAL A 545 23.59 -25.68 29.34
N VAL A 546 24.69 -25.98 28.65
CA VAL A 546 24.99 -27.27 28.04
C VAL A 546 25.02 -28.37 29.11
N ASN A 547 25.69 -28.13 30.23
CA ASN A 547 25.76 -29.13 31.34
C ASN A 547 24.35 -29.41 31.92
N ARG A 548 23.46 -28.41 32.05
CA ARG A 548 22.07 -28.61 32.50
C ARG A 548 21.26 -29.44 31.51
N ILE A 549 21.45 -29.25 30.21
CA ILE A 549 20.80 -30.07 29.18
C ILE A 549 21.25 -31.53 29.28
N LEU A 550 22.55 -31.80 29.39
CA LEU A 550 23.08 -33.14 29.54
C LEU A 550 22.58 -33.82 30.83
N GLU A 551 22.49 -33.07 31.93
CA GLU A 551 21.93 -33.56 33.19
C GLU A 551 20.45 -33.90 33.06
N TYR A 552 19.64 -33.03 32.41
CA TYR A 552 18.23 -33.31 32.14
C TYR A 552 18.00 -34.61 31.39
N PHE A 553 18.78 -34.89 30.35
CA PHE A 553 18.61 -36.11 29.57
C PHE A 553 19.18 -37.34 30.25
N ARG A 554 20.09 -37.21 31.25
CA ARG A 554 20.61 -38.31 32.07
C ARG A 554 19.67 -38.71 33.22
N MET A 555 18.61 -37.90 33.48
CA MET A 555 17.65 -38.26 34.52
C MET A 555 16.98 -39.61 34.21
N PRO A 556 16.88 -40.55 35.19
CA PRO A 556 16.39 -41.92 34.93
C PRO A 556 14.91 -41.95 34.52
N PHE A 557 14.13 -40.99 34.94
CA PHE A 557 12.70 -40.89 34.62
C PHE A 557 12.28 -39.43 34.49
N ASN A 558 11.64 -39.09 33.34
CA ASN A 558 11.00 -37.81 33.10
C ASN A 558 9.74 -38.03 32.26
N GLN A 559 8.58 -37.91 32.89
CA GLN A 559 7.29 -38.23 32.31
C GLN A 559 7.01 -37.50 30.98
N VAL A 560 7.37 -36.21 30.89
CA VAL A 560 7.15 -35.40 29.66
C VAL A 560 8.08 -35.91 28.54
N ARG A 561 9.38 -35.96 28.81
CA ARG A 561 10.39 -36.42 27.86
C ARG A 561 10.07 -37.83 27.34
N ASP A 562 9.79 -38.74 28.25
CA ASP A 562 9.62 -40.15 27.93
C ASP A 562 8.36 -40.38 27.08
N ARG A 563 7.27 -39.67 27.36
CA ARG A 563 6.03 -39.69 26.53
C ARG A 563 6.21 -39.07 25.16
N LEU A 564 6.94 -37.95 25.04
CA LEU A 564 7.23 -37.30 23.76
C LEU A 564 8.20 -38.14 22.90
N ALA A 565 9.12 -38.87 23.53
CA ALA A 565 10.07 -39.74 22.82
C ALA A 565 9.39 -40.91 22.09
N GLU A 566 8.19 -41.30 22.50
CA GLU A 566 7.39 -42.32 21.82
C GLU A 566 6.98 -41.89 20.40
N ALA A 567 6.99 -40.57 20.07
CA ALA A 567 6.69 -40.06 18.73
C ALA A 567 7.78 -40.37 17.69
N GLY A 568 9.00 -40.78 18.13
CA GLY A 568 10.09 -41.13 17.20
C GLY A 568 10.94 -39.98 16.71
N GLU A 569 11.52 -40.14 15.51
CA GLU A 569 12.42 -39.13 14.89
C GLU A 569 11.66 -38.18 13.98
N LEU A 570 10.89 -37.26 14.55
CA LEU A 570 10.09 -36.29 13.84
C LEU A 570 10.51 -34.83 14.19
N ASP A 571 10.51 -33.95 13.22
CA ASP A 571 10.75 -32.51 13.36
C ASP A 571 9.50 -31.74 13.88
N ALA A 572 8.35 -32.42 13.86
CA ALA A 572 7.10 -31.98 14.46
C ALA A 572 6.42 -33.14 15.19
N ILE A 573 6.02 -32.89 16.42
CA ILE A 573 5.41 -33.91 17.28
C ILE A 573 3.91 -33.98 17.07
N PRO A 574 3.31 -35.13 16.71
CA PRO A 574 1.88 -35.28 16.57
C PRO A 574 1.09 -34.84 17.82
N LEU A 575 -0.09 -34.27 17.62
CA LEU A 575 -0.89 -33.64 18.68
C LEU A 575 -1.27 -34.62 19.80
N ASP A 576 -1.53 -35.87 19.48
CA ASP A 576 -1.85 -36.95 20.43
C ASP A 576 -0.71 -37.22 21.41
N TYR A 577 0.56 -37.21 20.96
CA TYR A 577 1.72 -37.32 21.84
C TYR A 577 1.89 -36.11 22.73
N VAL A 578 1.62 -34.92 22.21
CA VAL A 578 1.68 -33.69 23.00
C VAL A 578 0.60 -33.69 24.08
N ILE A 579 -0.66 -34.03 23.73
CA ILE A 579 -1.76 -34.16 24.71
C ILE A 579 -1.41 -35.20 25.79
N TYR A 580 -0.86 -36.34 25.42
CA TYR A 580 -0.41 -37.36 26.35
C TYR A 580 0.71 -36.84 27.27
N ALA A 581 1.64 -36.06 26.71
CA ALA A 581 2.75 -35.47 27.47
C ALA A 581 2.30 -34.36 28.43
N LEU A 582 1.16 -33.74 28.22
CA LEU A 582 0.57 -32.75 29.14
C LEU A 582 0.30 -33.37 30.53
N GLY A 583 0.07 -34.67 30.59
CA GLY A 583 -0.16 -35.36 31.86
C GLY A 583 -1.49 -35.00 32.53
N ILE A 584 -2.52 -34.76 31.72
CA ILE A 584 -3.88 -34.45 32.19
C ILE A 584 -4.38 -35.66 33.01
N PRO A 585 -4.83 -35.47 34.26
CA PRO A 585 -5.31 -36.59 35.07
C PRO A 585 -6.47 -37.33 34.37
N GLY A 586 -6.33 -38.65 34.27
CA GLY A 586 -7.33 -39.52 33.63
C GLY A 586 -7.19 -39.63 32.09
N VAL A 587 -6.30 -38.87 31.44
CA VAL A 587 -5.99 -39.00 30.04
C VAL A 587 -4.79 -39.88 29.84
N ASP A 588 -5.04 -41.08 29.36
CA ASP A 588 -4.02 -42.04 28.92
C ASP A 588 -3.71 -41.89 27.43
N ARG A 589 -2.86 -42.74 26.86
CA ARG A 589 -2.47 -42.66 25.44
C ARG A 589 -3.65 -42.80 24.47
N TYR A 590 -4.60 -43.71 24.79
CA TYR A 590 -5.78 -43.93 23.98
C TYR A 590 -6.73 -42.69 23.96
N LYS A 591 -6.95 -42.09 25.12
CA LYS A 591 -7.79 -40.88 25.19
C LYS A 591 -7.14 -39.68 24.59
N ALA A 592 -5.80 -39.59 24.67
CA ALA A 592 -5.06 -38.52 23.96
C ALA A 592 -5.23 -38.62 22.43
N ASP A 593 -5.21 -39.85 21.88
CA ASP A 593 -5.46 -40.13 20.48
C ASP A 593 -6.90 -39.73 20.07
N LEU A 594 -7.90 -40.08 20.87
CA LEU A 594 -9.29 -39.66 20.64
C LEU A 594 -9.45 -38.16 20.66
N LEU A 595 -8.82 -37.44 21.58
CA LEU A 595 -8.84 -35.99 21.65
C LEU A 595 -8.19 -35.36 20.41
N ALA A 596 -7.05 -35.90 19.97
CA ALA A 596 -6.39 -35.40 18.76
C ALA A 596 -7.14 -35.75 17.45
N ALA A 597 -7.95 -36.79 17.45
CA ALA A 597 -8.83 -37.11 16.32
C ALA A 597 -10.03 -36.15 16.20
N GLN A 598 -10.45 -35.53 17.31
CA GLN A 598 -11.58 -34.59 17.34
C GLN A 598 -11.15 -33.11 17.20
N PHE A 599 -9.99 -32.77 17.70
CA PHE A 599 -9.47 -31.39 17.69
C PHE A 599 -8.16 -31.36 16.92
N ASP A 600 -8.12 -30.57 15.86
CA ASP A 600 -6.93 -30.44 15.00
C ASP A 600 -5.80 -29.61 15.65
N TYR A 601 -6.15 -28.78 16.62
CA TYR A 601 -5.21 -27.87 17.28
C TYR A 601 -5.35 -27.89 18.81
N ILE A 602 -4.22 -27.78 19.50
CA ILE A 602 -4.20 -27.73 20.98
C ILE A 602 -5.02 -26.55 21.52
N TYR A 603 -5.13 -25.45 20.78
CA TYR A 603 -5.92 -24.32 21.17
C TYR A 603 -7.41 -24.65 21.19
N GLU A 604 -7.92 -25.35 20.16
CA GLU A 604 -9.33 -25.76 20.08
C GLU A 604 -9.72 -26.62 21.27
N LEU A 605 -8.91 -27.61 21.59
CA LEU A 605 -9.10 -28.44 22.78
C LEU A 605 -9.09 -27.61 24.08
N SER A 606 -8.25 -26.56 24.14
CA SER A 606 -8.12 -25.71 25.33
C SER A 606 -9.31 -24.79 25.58
N VAL A 607 -10.09 -24.47 24.55
CA VAL A 607 -11.30 -23.62 24.65
C VAL A 607 -12.59 -24.43 24.52
N ALA A 608 -12.49 -25.74 24.33
CA ALA A 608 -13.63 -26.63 24.20
C ALA A 608 -14.47 -26.66 25.48
N THR A 609 -15.77 -26.76 25.33
CA THR A 609 -16.71 -26.86 26.43
C THR A 609 -16.80 -28.30 26.96
N VAL A 610 -17.25 -28.45 28.20
CA VAL A 610 -17.51 -29.79 28.80
C VAL A 610 -18.46 -30.59 27.92
N GLU A 611 -19.51 -29.92 27.36
CA GLU A 611 -20.49 -30.56 26.50
C GLU A 611 -19.90 -31.10 25.17
N GLU A 612 -18.95 -30.37 24.58
CA GLU A 612 -18.26 -30.81 23.37
C GLU A 612 -17.38 -32.03 23.64
N ILE A 613 -16.65 -32.02 24.75
CA ILE A 613 -15.75 -33.11 25.12
C ILE A 613 -16.50 -34.38 25.55
N THR A 614 -17.67 -34.24 26.21
CA THR A 614 -18.51 -35.39 26.63
C THR A 614 -19.22 -36.08 25.48
N LYS A 615 -19.29 -35.47 24.28
CA LYS A 615 -19.82 -36.17 23.07
C LYS A 615 -18.90 -37.25 22.55
N MET A 616 -17.67 -37.31 23.04
CA MET A 616 -16.66 -38.30 22.62
C MET A 616 -16.83 -39.61 23.35
N GLU A 617 -16.68 -40.70 22.62
CA GLU A 617 -16.72 -42.02 23.18
C GLU A 617 -15.60 -42.22 24.22
N SER A 618 -15.88 -42.87 25.34
CA SER A 618 -14.91 -43.11 26.41
C SER A 618 -14.44 -41.91 27.25
N ILE A 619 -15.10 -40.74 27.14
CA ILE A 619 -14.89 -39.57 27.99
C ILE A 619 -16.17 -39.26 28.74
N ASP A 620 -16.16 -39.51 30.06
CA ASP A 620 -17.28 -39.19 30.95
C ASP A 620 -17.26 -37.69 31.38
N LEU A 621 -18.31 -37.26 32.04
CA LEU A 621 -18.48 -35.89 32.50
C LEU A 621 -17.33 -35.44 33.43
N ASP A 622 -16.92 -36.30 34.35
CA ASP A 622 -15.88 -36.02 35.39
C ASP A 622 -14.52 -35.78 34.73
N LEU A 623 -14.20 -36.60 33.71
CA LEU A 623 -13.01 -36.43 32.92
C LEU A 623 -13.03 -35.19 32.02
N ALA A 624 -14.18 -34.87 31.38
CA ALA A 624 -14.35 -33.68 30.57
C ALA A 624 -14.16 -32.43 31.44
N GLU A 625 -14.76 -32.37 32.65
CA GLU A 625 -14.54 -31.26 33.58
C GLU A 625 -13.08 -31.15 33.99
N THR A 626 -12.38 -32.27 34.18
CA THR A 626 -10.96 -32.32 34.53
C THR A 626 -10.09 -31.76 33.40
N ILE A 627 -10.40 -32.09 32.14
CA ILE A 627 -9.70 -31.56 30.95
C ILE A 627 -9.89 -30.05 30.87
N VAL A 628 -11.11 -29.56 30.94
CA VAL A 628 -11.41 -28.10 30.87
C VAL A 628 -10.72 -27.36 32.01
N ARG A 629 -10.76 -27.89 33.23
CA ARG A 629 -10.09 -27.30 34.39
C ARG A 629 -8.58 -27.31 34.25
N PHE A 630 -8.01 -28.32 33.62
CA PHE A 630 -6.56 -28.38 33.35
C PHE A 630 -6.14 -27.26 32.44
N PHE A 631 -6.82 -27.07 31.30
CA PHE A 631 -6.49 -26.03 30.35
C PHE A 631 -6.69 -24.62 30.91
N SER A 632 -7.74 -24.37 31.68
CA SER A 632 -7.97 -23.09 32.34
C SER A 632 -6.84 -22.68 33.30
N LYS A 633 -6.19 -23.68 33.94
CA LYS A 633 -5.05 -23.44 34.84
C LYS A 633 -3.72 -23.31 34.11
N ASN A 634 -3.61 -23.81 32.89
CA ASN A 634 -2.36 -23.94 32.13
C ASN A 634 -2.35 -23.07 30.85
N GLU A 635 -3.05 -21.95 30.83
CA GLU A 635 -3.11 -21.04 29.65
C GLU A 635 -1.74 -20.68 29.08
N LYS A 636 -0.74 -20.42 29.94
CA LYS A 636 0.62 -20.06 29.47
C LYS A 636 1.28 -21.21 28.70
N LEU A 637 1.06 -22.46 29.09
CA LEU A 637 1.57 -23.65 28.42
C LEU A 637 0.87 -23.80 27.05
N VAL A 638 -0.44 -23.65 27.01
CA VAL A 638 -1.22 -23.66 25.76
C VAL A 638 -0.72 -22.60 24.78
N ARG A 639 -0.52 -21.37 25.23
CA ARG A 639 0.00 -20.28 24.39
C ARG A 639 1.38 -20.60 23.79
N LYS A 640 2.24 -21.28 24.52
CA LYS A 640 3.56 -21.71 24.02
C LYS A 640 3.44 -22.83 22.97
N LEU A 641 2.50 -23.76 23.13
CA LEU A 641 2.25 -24.88 22.21
C LEU A 641 1.40 -24.50 21.00
N ASN A 642 0.65 -23.39 21.07
CA ASN A 642 -0.29 -22.99 20.02
C ASN A 642 0.43 -22.68 18.71
N THR A 643 0.00 -23.35 17.63
CA THR A 643 0.46 -23.11 16.26
C THR A 643 -0.42 -22.16 15.48
N LEU A 644 -1.65 -21.89 15.96
CA LEU A 644 -2.58 -20.97 15.35
C LEU A 644 -2.21 -19.52 15.67
N SER A 645 -2.38 -18.64 14.70
CA SER A 645 -2.35 -17.21 14.93
C SER A 645 -3.66 -16.76 15.58
N VAL A 646 -3.57 -15.91 16.60
CA VAL A 646 -4.75 -15.32 17.26
C VAL A 646 -4.71 -13.82 17.04
N TYR A 647 -5.66 -13.31 16.28
CA TYR A 647 -5.88 -11.86 16.15
C TYR A 647 -6.68 -11.37 17.35
N ARG A 648 -6.17 -10.38 18.07
CA ARG A 648 -6.81 -9.83 19.28
C ARG A 648 -6.76 -8.31 19.26
N LEU A 649 -7.90 -7.67 19.53
CA LEU A 649 -7.99 -6.24 19.71
C LEU A 649 -7.40 -5.80 21.06
N GLN A 650 -6.28 -5.09 20.99
CA GLN A 650 -5.61 -4.51 22.15
C GLN A 650 -6.27 -3.19 22.56
N GLU A 651 -6.13 -2.77 23.82
CA GLU A 651 -6.64 -1.50 24.36
C GLU A 651 -6.29 -0.28 23.47
N LYS A 652 -5.03 -0.20 23.01
CA LYS A 652 -4.57 0.87 22.12
C LYS A 652 -5.24 0.82 20.76
N SER A 653 -5.40 -0.38 20.20
CA SER A 653 -6.09 -0.57 18.90
C SER A 653 -7.55 -0.15 18.98
N VAL A 654 -8.25 -0.53 20.04
CA VAL A 654 -9.65 -0.11 20.30
C VAL A 654 -9.73 1.41 20.45
N SER A 655 -8.81 2.04 21.18
CA SER A 655 -8.79 3.49 21.36
C SER A 655 -8.58 4.24 20.03
N ASN A 656 -7.68 3.75 19.18
CA ASN A 656 -7.43 4.32 17.85
C ASN A 656 -8.65 4.14 16.94
N LEU A 657 -9.28 2.96 16.98
CA LEU A 657 -10.50 2.67 16.22
C LEU A 657 -11.64 3.62 16.58
N ILE A 658 -11.93 3.77 17.88
CA ILE A 658 -12.98 4.70 18.38
C ILE A 658 -12.67 6.14 17.94
N ALA A 659 -11.42 6.59 18.10
CA ALA A 659 -11.02 7.92 17.66
C ALA A 659 -11.16 8.09 16.13
N GLY A 660 -10.87 7.05 15.35
CA GLY A 660 -11.08 7.02 13.89
C GLY A 660 -12.56 7.14 13.52
N ILE A 661 -13.45 6.42 14.22
CA ILE A 661 -14.90 6.49 14.02
C ILE A 661 -15.41 7.91 14.31
N GLU A 662 -15.00 8.51 15.43
CA GLU A 662 -15.45 9.88 15.79
C GLU A 662 -14.96 10.93 14.78
N ARG A 663 -13.70 10.83 14.31
CA ARG A 663 -13.20 11.71 13.23
C ARG A 663 -13.99 11.55 11.93
N SER A 664 -14.39 10.34 11.60
CA SER A 664 -15.09 10.05 10.33
C SER A 664 -16.46 10.72 10.24
N LYS A 665 -17.09 11.07 11.35
CA LYS A 665 -18.39 11.78 11.37
C LYS A 665 -18.31 13.10 10.60
N ASN A 666 -17.14 13.74 10.57
CA ASN A 666 -16.88 15.01 9.88
C ASN A 666 -16.12 14.84 8.54
N ALA A 667 -16.18 13.64 7.93
CA ALA A 667 -15.51 13.38 6.64
C ALA A 667 -16.11 14.18 5.46
N GLY A 668 -17.30 14.71 5.63
CA GLY A 668 -18.05 15.51 4.66
C GLY A 668 -18.93 14.69 3.71
N PHE A 669 -19.94 15.36 3.16
CA PHE A 669 -21.01 14.72 2.39
C PHE A 669 -20.52 14.01 1.12
N ALA A 670 -19.54 14.56 0.40
CA ALA A 670 -18.98 13.93 -0.79
C ALA A 670 -18.25 12.60 -0.47
N ALA A 671 -17.51 12.57 0.66
CA ALA A 671 -16.83 11.37 1.12
C ALA A 671 -17.83 10.29 1.52
N LEU A 672 -18.91 10.66 2.21
CA LEU A 672 -20.00 9.76 2.58
C LEU A 672 -20.67 9.16 1.33
N LEU A 673 -21.03 9.97 0.33
CA LEU A 673 -21.64 9.47 -0.91
C LEU A 673 -20.74 8.45 -1.62
N TYR A 674 -19.45 8.70 -1.67
CA TYR A 674 -18.49 7.72 -2.20
C TYR A 674 -18.41 6.47 -1.32
N ALA A 675 -18.41 6.63 0.01
CA ALA A 675 -18.33 5.56 0.98
C ALA A 675 -19.51 4.58 0.93
N LEU A 676 -20.72 5.05 0.61
CA LEU A 676 -21.92 4.22 0.44
C LEU A 676 -21.76 3.17 -0.68
N GLY A 677 -20.76 3.34 -1.56
CA GLY A 677 -20.39 2.34 -2.56
C GLY A 677 -21.47 2.07 -3.61
N ILE A 678 -22.29 3.06 -3.91
CA ILE A 678 -23.37 2.97 -4.91
C ILE A 678 -22.75 2.64 -6.28
N ARG A 679 -23.29 1.65 -6.96
CA ARG A 679 -22.75 1.17 -8.24
C ARG A 679 -22.65 2.32 -9.24
N TYR A 680 -21.52 2.42 -9.95
CA TYR A 680 -21.14 3.48 -10.89
C TYR A 680 -20.85 4.86 -10.27
N ILE A 681 -21.14 5.10 -8.99
CA ILE A 681 -20.81 6.36 -8.32
C ILE A 681 -19.39 6.29 -7.77
N GLY A 682 -18.46 6.88 -8.55
CA GLY A 682 -17.06 7.04 -8.15
C GLY A 682 -16.84 8.35 -7.39
N GLU A 683 -15.59 8.59 -6.97
CA GLU A 683 -15.18 9.77 -6.21
C GLU A 683 -15.59 11.10 -6.88
N THR A 684 -15.37 11.24 -8.20
CA THR A 684 -15.75 12.45 -8.97
C THR A 684 -17.25 12.64 -9.01
N ALA A 685 -18.01 11.60 -9.32
CA ALA A 685 -19.47 11.65 -9.35
C ALA A 685 -20.05 12.00 -7.97
N ALA A 686 -19.53 11.40 -6.89
CA ALA A 686 -19.94 11.71 -5.53
C ALA A 686 -19.69 13.19 -5.18
N ARG A 687 -18.56 13.76 -5.61
CA ARG A 687 -18.22 15.17 -5.40
C ARG A 687 -19.17 16.09 -6.18
N ASN A 688 -19.46 15.78 -7.45
CA ASN A 688 -20.37 16.56 -8.28
C ASN A 688 -21.80 16.53 -7.74
N LEU A 689 -22.28 15.35 -7.32
CA LEU A 689 -23.58 15.20 -6.67
C LEU A 689 -23.68 15.99 -5.36
N ALA A 690 -22.66 15.86 -4.49
CA ALA A 690 -22.63 16.61 -3.25
C ALA A 690 -22.64 18.12 -3.47
N LYS A 691 -21.88 18.60 -4.46
CA LYS A 691 -21.84 20.02 -4.81
C LYS A 691 -23.19 20.54 -5.34
N HIS A 692 -23.90 19.74 -6.12
CA HIS A 692 -25.19 20.12 -6.72
C HIS A 692 -26.31 20.11 -5.71
N PHE A 693 -26.48 18.98 -4.99
CA PHE A 693 -27.61 18.79 -4.05
C PHE A 693 -27.34 19.28 -2.63
N ARG A 694 -26.09 19.54 -2.26
CA ARG A 694 -25.63 20.10 -1.00
C ARG A 694 -26.00 19.31 0.27
N SER A 695 -27.05 18.46 0.24
CA SER A 695 -27.45 17.60 1.36
C SER A 695 -27.99 16.25 0.89
N MET A 696 -27.93 15.26 1.76
CA MET A 696 -28.51 13.94 1.53
C MET A 696 -30.03 14.01 1.36
N SER A 697 -30.70 14.88 2.08
CA SER A 697 -32.16 15.06 1.97
C SER A 697 -32.56 15.50 0.58
N GLN A 698 -31.90 16.52 0.03
CA GLN A 698 -32.15 16.99 -1.34
C GLN A 698 -31.86 15.92 -2.38
N LEU A 699 -30.79 15.14 -2.17
CA LEU A 699 -30.43 14.06 -3.09
C LEU A 699 -31.44 12.90 -3.06
N LEU A 700 -32.00 12.58 -1.88
CA LEU A 700 -33.06 11.56 -1.71
C LEU A 700 -34.39 11.95 -2.39
N GLU A 701 -34.67 13.23 -2.51
CA GLU A 701 -35.88 13.78 -3.16
C GLU A 701 -35.69 14.00 -4.67
N ALA A 702 -34.45 13.91 -5.16
CA ALA A 702 -34.13 14.20 -6.56
C ALA A 702 -34.73 13.15 -7.52
N GLY A 703 -35.39 13.65 -8.56
CA GLY A 703 -35.89 12.85 -9.67
C GLY A 703 -34.80 12.55 -10.72
N TYR A 704 -35.12 11.65 -11.68
CA TYR A 704 -34.20 11.24 -12.74
C TYR A 704 -33.66 12.42 -13.54
N GLU A 705 -34.52 13.36 -13.94
CA GLU A 705 -34.14 14.54 -14.75
C GLU A 705 -33.11 15.42 -14.01
N GLN A 706 -33.31 15.66 -12.72
CA GLN A 706 -32.39 16.44 -11.90
C GLN A 706 -31.03 15.76 -11.72
N LEU A 707 -31.01 14.42 -11.64
CA LEU A 707 -29.76 13.66 -11.51
C LEU A 707 -28.91 13.73 -12.77
N VAL A 708 -29.52 13.63 -13.97
CA VAL A 708 -28.77 13.69 -15.25
C VAL A 708 -28.33 15.10 -15.63
N GLU A 709 -28.86 16.17 -15.01
CA GLU A 709 -28.37 17.54 -15.15
C GLU A 709 -27.01 17.76 -14.45
N VAL A 710 -26.65 16.89 -13.50
CA VAL A 710 -25.37 17.00 -12.79
C VAL A 710 -24.22 16.62 -13.73
N GLU A 711 -23.16 17.42 -13.73
CA GLU A 711 -21.96 17.21 -14.54
C GLU A 711 -21.39 15.79 -14.31
N ASP A 712 -21.07 15.07 -15.39
CA ASP A 712 -20.54 13.69 -15.39
C ASP A 712 -21.51 12.61 -14.86
N ILE A 713 -22.79 12.90 -14.65
CA ILE A 713 -23.80 11.91 -14.29
C ILE A 713 -24.60 11.50 -15.52
N GLY A 714 -24.36 10.29 -16.01
CA GLY A 714 -25.10 9.70 -17.12
C GLY A 714 -26.30 8.86 -16.66
N GLU A 715 -27.10 8.40 -17.65
CA GLU A 715 -28.32 7.59 -17.42
C GLU A 715 -28.14 6.39 -16.51
N GLN A 716 -27.04 5.63 -16.68
CA GLN A 716 -26.74 4.47 -15.85
C GLN A 716 -26.47 4.82 -14.39
N MET A 717 -25.81 5.96 -14.15
CA MET A 717 -25.51 6.44 -12.80
C MET A 717 -26.78 6.92 -12.10
N ALA A 718 -27.60 7.72 -12.79
CA ALA A 718 -28.88 8.20 -12.28
C ALA A 718 -29.81 7.03 -11.95
N GLY A 719 -29.94 6.04 -12.84
CA GLY A 719 -30.72 4.85 -12.60
C GLY A 719 -30.20 4.01 -11.44
N SER A 720 -28.89 3.94 -11.25
CA SER A 720 -28.27 3.23 -10.10
C SER A 720 -28.55 3.92 -8.77
N LEU A 721 -28.47 5.25 -8.72
CA LEU A 721 -28.81 6.06 -7.54
C LEU A 721 -30.28 5.86 -7.13
N LEU A 722 -31.23 5.98 -8.06
CA LEU A 722 -32.65 5.82 -7.79
C LEU A 722 -32.95 4.41 -7.24
N LYS A 723 -32.46 3.37 -7.90
CA LYS A 723 -32.62 1.99 -7.42
C LYS A 723 -32.02 1.77 -6.03
N TRP A 724 -30.91 2.43 -5.70
CA TRP A 724 -30.29 2.33 -4.41
C TRP A 724 -31.16 3.01 -3.33
N PHE A 725 -31.71 4.19 -3.62
CA PHE A 725 -32.60 4.93 -2.71
C PHE A 725 -34.01 4.32 -2.61
N GLU A 726 -34.46 3.50 -3.57
CA GLU A 726 -35.73 2.78 -3.48
C GLU A 726 -35.72 1.68 -2.40
N LYS A 727 -34.54 1.14 -2.05
CA LYS A 727 -34.40 0.10 -1.05
C LYS A 727 -34.59 0.66 0.35
N GLU A 728 -35.53 0.08 1.10
CA GLU A 728 -35.83 0.50 2.49
C GLU A 728 -34.62 0.34 3.41
N GLU A 729 -33.85 -0.74 3.23
CA GLU A 729 -32.64 -1.01 4.02
C GLU A 729 -31.58 0.10 3.86
N ASN A 730 -31.44 0.66 2.66
CA ASN A 730 -30.52 1.75 2.39
C ASN A 730 -31.01 3.06 3.01
N ARG A 731 -32.30 3.34 2.98
CA ARG A 731 -32.91 4.50 3.64
C ARG A 731 -32.74 4.41 5.14
N GLU A 732 -33.00 3.24 5.72
CA GLU A 732 -32.79 2.98 7.13
C GLU A 732 -31.34 3.15 7.55
N MET A 733 -30.41 2.67 6.72
CA MET A 733 -28.96 2.86 6.93
C MET A 733 -28.60 4.35 6.94
N VAL A 734 -29.10 5.16 5.97
CA VAL A 734 -28.89 6.61 5.93
C VAL A 734 -29.46 7.27 7.20
N ARG A 735 -30.68 6.89 7.62
CA ARG A 735 -31.29 7.41 8.85
C ARG A 735 -30.41 7.14 10.08
N ARG A 736 -29.91 5.90 10.23
CA ARG A 736 -29.04 5.51 11.35
C ARG A 736 -27.70 6.25 11.33
N LEU A 737 -27.11 6.48 10.16
CA LEU A 737 -25.91 7.28 10.02
C LEU A 737 -26.16 8.76 10.41
N THR A 738 -27.34 9.31 10.06
CA THR A 738 -27.75 10.66 10.49
C THR A 738 -27.88 10.73 12.02
N GLU A 739 -28.54 9.75 12.64
CA GLU A 739 -28.71 9.67 14.09
C GLU A 739 -27.38 9.53 14.84
N ALA A 740 -26.39 8.87 14.21
CA ALA A 740 -25.03 8.75 14.74
C ALA A 740 -24.22 10.06 14.62
N GLY A 741 -24.75 11.08 13.96
CA GLY A 741 -24.11 12.38 13.81
C GLY A 741 -23.10 12.45 12.66
N VAL A 742 -23.25 11.60 11.63
CA VAL A 742 -22.43 11.68 10.41
C VAL A 742 -22.87 12.89 9.59
N GLU A 743 -21.91 13.71 9.18
CA GLU A 743 -22.16 14.92 8.40
C GLU A 743 -22.69 14.56 6.99
N MET A 744 -23.92 15.01 6.69
CA MET A 744 -24.63 14.72 5.45
C MET A 744 -25.00 15.98 4.66
N GLU A 745 -24.39 17.09 5.02
CA GLU A 745 -24.64 18.38 4.38
C GLU A 745 -23.33 19.11 4.15
N ILE A 746 -23.27 19.91 3.09
CA ILE A 746 -22.17 20.85 2.92
C ILE A 746 -22.52 22.07 3.79
N GLN A 747 -21.80 22.21 4.92
CA GLN A 747 -21.91 23.40 5.74
C GLN A 747 -21.45 24.62 4.94
N GLU A 748 -22.28 25.68 4.92
CA GLU A 748 -21.84 26.98 4.44
C GLU A 748 -20.78 27.49 5.41
N LYS A 749 -19.55 27.57 4.96
CA LYS A 749 -18.55 28.31 5.74
C LYS A 749 -19.04 29.76 5.82
N GLU A 750 -19.13 30.33 7.00
CA GLU A 750 -19.37 31.75 7.19
C GLU A 750 -18.38 32.52 6.29
N GLY A 751 -18.88 33.13 5.21
CA GLY A 751 -18.08 33.84 4.19
C GLY A 751 -18.32 33.37 2.76
N GLU A 752 -19.09 32.31 2.48
CA GLU A 752 -19.52 31.97 1.11
C GLU A 752 -20.61 32.97 0.69
N SER A 753 -20.27 33.87 -0.22
CA SER A 753 -21.21 34.80 -0.85
C SER A 753 -21.39 34.42 -2.32
N ASN A 754 -22.58 34.53 -2.88
CA ASN A 754 -22.83 34.27 -4.31
C ASN A 754 -22.55 35.52 -5.20
N GLN A 755 -21.69 36.44 -4.72
CA GLN A 755 -21.41 37.72 -5.40
C GLN A 755 -20.74 37.53 -6.75
N LEU A 756 -20.02 36.45 -6.96
CA LEU A 756 -19.31 36.11 -8.20
C LEU A 756 -19.96 34.95 -8.97
N GLU A 757 -21.21 34.59 -8.63
CA GLU A 757 -21.92 33.51 -9.31
C GLU A 757 -22.04 33.76 -10.81
N GLY A 758 -21.77 32.73 -11.62
CA GLY A 758 -21.77 32.84 -13.09
C GLY A 758 -20.53 33.51 -13.68
N GLN A 759 -19.61 34.03 -12.89
CA GLN A 759 -18.39 34.69 -13.37
C GLN A 759 -17.22 33.71 -13.39
N THR A 760 -16.43 33.76 -14.47
CA THR A 760 -15.20 32.93 -14.61
C THR A 760 -13.99 33.87 -14.60
N PHE A 761 -13.09 33.62 -13.64
CA PHE A 761 -11.87 34.38 -13.45
C PHE A 761 -10.64 33.59 -13.93
N VAL A 762 -9.65 34.33 -14.43
CA VAL A 762 -8.29 33.84 -14.63
C VAL A 762 -7.37 34.73 -13.80
N ILE A 763 -6.40 34.10 -13.14
CA ILE A 763 -5.43 34.79 -12.26
C ILE A 763 -4.08 34.78 -12.96
N THR A 764 -3.34 35.91 -12.96
CA THR A 764 -2.02 36.03 -13.58
C THR A 764 -1.15 37.08 -12.89
N GLY A 765 0.18 36.93 -12.99
CA GLY A 765 1.12 37.88 -12.38
C GLY A 765 1.34 37.66 -10.88
N THR A 766 2.23 38.46 -10.29
CA THR A 766 2.56 38.45 -8.86
C THR A 766 1.53 39.28 -8.10
N LEU A 767 0.80 38.67 -7.20
CA LEU A 767 -0.21 39.26 -6.33
C LEU A 767 0.33 39.47 -4.91
N SER A 768 -0.35 40.24 -4.08
CA SER A 768 0.03 40.52 -2.68
C SER A 768 -0.07 39.29 -1.77
N ARG A 769 -0.86 38.28 -2.17
CA ARG A 769 -1.05 37.00 -1.50
C ARG A 769 -0.85 35.86 -2.51
N PRO A 770 -0.61 34.62 -2.04
CA PRO A 770 -0.52 33.45 -2.91
C PRO A 770 -1.75 33.33 -3.81
N ARG A 771 -1.55 32.86 -5.04
CA ARG A 771 -2.63 32.70 -6.04
C ARG A 771 -3.78 31.84 -5.52
N GLU A 772 -3.48 30.80 -4.73
CA GLU A 772 -4.47 29.91 -4.11
C GLU A 772 -5.42 30.67 -3.17
N TYR A 773 -4.93 31.66 -2.44
CA TYR A 773 -5.76 32.53 -1.61
C TYR A 773 -6.86 33.27 -2.43
N PHE A 774 -6.50 33.83 -3.60
CA PHE A 774 -7.48 34.47 -4.48
C PHE A 774 -8.41 33.48 -5.16
N LYS A 775 -7.91 32.29 -5.48
CA LYS A 775 -8.72 31.20 -6.02
C LYS A 775 -9.78 30.75 -5.01
N ASP A 776 -9.40 30.58 -3.75
CA ASP A 776 -10.32 30.22 -2.67
C ASP A 776 -11.37 31.33 -2.45
N LEU A 777 -10.97 32.60 -2.48
CA LEU A 777 -11.91 33.74 -2.39
C LEU A 777 -12.90 33.78 -3.56
N ILE A 778 -12.45 33.50 -4.78
CA ILE A 778 -13.34 33.47 -5.95
C ILE A 778 -14.33 32.32 -5.82
N LEU A 779 -13.84 31.13 -5.41
CA LEU A 779 -14.68 29.95 -5.25
C LEU A 779 -15.67 30.12 -4.10
N SER A 780 -15.24 30.67 -2.96
CA SER A 780 -16.12 30.98 -1.81
C SER A 780 -17.17 32.06 -2.11
N ALA A 781 -16.91 32.93 -3.07
CA ALA A 781 -17.87 33.92 -3.57
C ALA A 781 -18.76 33.41 -4.72
N GLY A 782 -18.75 32.11 -5.02
CA GLY A 782 -19.57 31.46 -6.06
C GLY A 782 -19.03 31.60 -7.49
N GLY A 783 -17.81 32.16 -7.66
CA GLY A 783 -17.16 32.31 -8.97
C GLY A 783 -16.45 31.03 -9.42
N LYS A 784 -16.06 31.00 -10.70
CA LYS A 784 -15.24 29.90 -11.28
C LYS A 784 -13.84 30.44 -11.60
N VAL A 785 -12.82 29.62 -11.38
CA VAL A 785 -11.43 29.92 -11.76
C VAL A 785 -11.01 29.02 -12.92
N SER A 786 -10.41 29.61 -13.95
CA SER A 786 -9.87 28.93 -15.11
C SER A 786 -8.38 29.22 -15.25
N ASP A 787 -7.60 28.24 -15.71
CA ASP A 787 -6.16 28.41 -15.88
C ASP A 787 -5.79 29.15 -17.15
N SER A 788 -6.69 29.25 -18.13
CA SER A 788 -6.44 29.95 -19.41
C SER A 788 -7.54 30.91 -19.78
N VAL A 789 -7.15 32.04 -20.35
CA VAL A 789 -8.11 33.05 -20.88
C VAL A 789 -8.80 32.50 -22.13
N SER A 790 -10.11 32.50 -22.14
CA SER A 790 -10.97 32.08 -23.25
C SER A 790 -12.16 33.02 -23.42
N ALA A 791 -12.98 32.85 -24.46
CA ALA A 791 -14.21 33.62 -24.66
C ALA A 791 -15.23 33.49 -23.50
N LYS A 792 -15.06 32.46 -22.60
CA LYS A 792 -15.88 32.26 -21.41
C LYS A 792 -15.32 32.98 -20.17
N THR A 793 -14.14 33.59 -20.26
CA THR A 793 -13.50 34.28 -19.14
C THR A 793 -14.16 35.65 -18.94
N THR A 794 -14.76 35.87 -17.77
CA THR A 794 -15.42 37.11 -17.41
C THR A 794 -14.40 38.19 -17.02
N SER A 795 -13.41 37.82 -16.21
CA SER A 795 -12.40 38.75 -15.72
C SER A 795 -11.03 38.10 -15.58
N LEU A 796 -9.98 38.87 -15.87
CA LEU A 796 -8.60 38.51 -15.60
C LEU A 796 -8.12 39.30 -14.37
N LEU A 797 -7.85 38.64 -13.26
CA LEU A 797 -7.20 39.21 -12.09
C LEU A 797 -5.69 39.28 -12.37
N ALA A 798 -5.16 40.48 -12.57
CA ALA A 798 -3.77 40.69 -12.95
C ALA A 798 -2.98 41.39 -11.84
N GLY A 799 -1.91 40.70 -11.38
CA GLY A 799 -0.89 41.27 -10.53
C GLY A 799 0.28 41.87 -11.32
N GLU A 800 1.37 42.14 -10.61
CA GLU A 800 2.61 42.64 -11.25
C GLU A 800 3.21 41.56 -12.18
N ASN A 801 3.81 41.99 -13.28
CA ASN A 801 4.43 41.11 -14.30
C ASN A 801 3.47 40.09 -14.93
N ALA A 802 2.20 40.51 -15.16
CA ALA A 802 1.20 39.69 -15.84
C ALA A 802 1.62 39.44 -17.31
N GLY A 803 2.09 38.26 -17.62
CA GLY A 803 2.72 37.89 -18.90
C GLY A 803 1.76 37.63 -20.07
N SER A 804 1.88 36.48 -20.75
CA SER A 804 1.11 36.14 -21.98
C SER A 804 -0.43 36.15 -21.80
N LYS A 805 -0.92 35.83 -20.59
CA LYS A 805 -2.37 35.83 -20.29
C LYS A 805 -2.98 37.22 -20.38
N LEU A 806 -2.24 38.26 -20.00
CA LEU A 806 -2.70 39.68 -20.15
C LEU A 806 -2.90 40.04 -21.63
N LYS A 807 -1.89 39.76 -22.46
CA LYS A 807 -1.97 40.02 -23.92
C LYS A 807 -3.13 39.24 -24.57
N LYS A 808 -3.43 38.05 -24.08
CA LYS A 808 -4.54 37.22 -24.58
C LYS A 808 -5.90 37.77 -24.14
N ALA A 809 -6.01 38.27 -22.92
CA ALA A 809 -7.20 38.90 -22.38
C ALA A 809 -7.53 40.19 -23.17
N GLU A 810 -6.54 41.02 -23.44
CA GLU A 810 -6.67 42.21 -24.27
C GLU A 810 -7.19 41.90 -25.68
N LYS A 811 -6.63 40.83 -26.32
CA LYS A 811 -7.08 40.37 -27.64
C LYS A 811 -8.52 39.88 -27.67
N LEU A 812 -8.97 39.25 -26.56
CA LEU A 812 -10.33 38.69 -26.46
C LEU A 812 -11.34 39.69 -25.86
N GLY A 813 -10.91 40.91 -25.49
CA GLY A 813 -11.76 41.89 -24.83
C GLY A 813 -12.19 41.50 -23.42
N THR A 814 -11.46 40.56 -22.77
CA THR A 814 -11.75 40.14 -21.40
C THR A 814 -11.41 41.26 -20.42
N LYS A 815 -12.30 41.53 -19.47
CA LYS A 815 -12.09 42.57 -18.46
C LYS A 815 -10.87 42.25 -17.59
N VAL A 816 -9.88 43.14 -17.57
CA VAL A 816 -8.71 43.03 -16.68
C VAL A 816 -8.98 43.82 -15.42
N ILE A 817 -8.79 43.19 -14.26
CA ILE A 817 -9.00 43.80 -12.94
C ILE A 817 -7.75 43.67 -12.07
N THR A 818 -7.51 44.66 -11.24
CA THR A 818 -6.47 44.68 -10.21
C THR A 818 -6.96 44.00 -8.92
N GLU A 819 -6.06 43.73 -7.99
CA GLU A 819 -6.42 43.16 -6.66
C GLU A 819 -7.41 44.07 -5.91
N LYS A 820 -7.24 45.39 -6.00
CA LYS A 820 -8.15 46.34 -5.38
C LYS A 820 -9.55 46.26 -5.95
N GLU A 821 -9.66 46.23 -7.26
CA GLU A 821 -10.96 46.08 -7.94
C GLU A 821 -11.59 44.71 -7.67
N PHE A 822 -10.78 43.69 -7.48
CA PHE A 822 -11.27 42.35 -7.06
C PHE A 822 -11.88 42.39 -5.65
N TYR A 823 -11.18 43.02 -4.67
CA TYR A 823 -11.75 43.17 -3.33
C TYR A 823 -12.98 44.06 -3.32
N ASP A 824 -13.03 45.10 -4.17
CA ASP A 824 -14.23 45.92 -4.33
C ASP A 824 -15.43 45.15 -4.91
N LEU A 825 -15.17 44.14 -5.75
CA LEU A 825 -16.20 43.20 -6.24
C LEU A 825 -16.74 42.28 -5.15
N LEU A 826 -15.90 41.85 -4.21
CA LEU A 826 -16.29 41.02 -3.05
C LEU A 826 -17.01 41.81 -1.96
N ASN A 827 -16.85 43.14 -1.90
CA ASN A 827 -17.44 44.00 -0.86
C ASN A 827 -18.74 44.73 -1.32
N LYS A 828 -19.16 44.50 -2.56
CA LYS A 828 -20.42 44.97 -3.09
C LYS A 828 -21.53 43.95 -2.92
#